data_f3ef70f27ffe4da68bc6ad2e8bff3a02
#
_entry.id   f3ef70f27ffe4da68bc6ad2e8bff3a02
#
_cell.length_a   1.000
_cell.length_b   1.000
_cell.length_c   1.000
_cell.angle_alpha   90.00
_cell.angle_beta   90.00
_cell.angle_gamma   90.00
#
_symmetry.space_group_name_H-M   'P 1'
#
loop_
_entity.id
_entity.type
_entity.pdbx_description
1 polymer ?
#
loop_
_entity_poly.entity_id
_entity_poly.type
_entity_poly.pdbx_seq_one_letter_code
_entity_poly.pdbx_strand_id
1 'polypeptide(L)'
;MGKPFWRSVEYFFTGNYSADDGNNSIVAIGFGGEIHAYGGDDHVTVGSIGATVYTGSGNDTVVGGSAYLRVEDTTGHLSVKGAAGYADINKSGDGNVSFAGAAGGVSIDHLGNHGDVNYGGAAAYNGITRKGLSGNVTFKGAGGYNALWHETNQGNLSFAGAGAGNKLDRTWFNRYQDSRGDVTFDGAGAANSISSRVETGNITFRGAGADNHLVRKGKVGDVTLQGAGASNRIERTRQAEDVYAQTRGNIRFEGVGGYNSLYSDVAHGDIHFSGGGAYNTIIRKGSGNDFAKEGMTNAKADEIVLTKAVMSGSWIGQDHHVTAVKSASEPNTYLFAFADSTYTKINKVQLRNDPQTGELKYYSTAWYKEGNHLSNLANQDISDNGGFTAVNINGAYTLSDLKVEHQQSLTVHAVEKDLTEYEWVTYANGALIDAKDVALSEAKMGGTAISTDGTTVDVQAVKSNRKPNTYVYAKVLGPYTKIVVVELANDPKTGALKYQARSWYKEGNHTADLANEDISSANGYHSMGKGGYSLSDLHYSVNAVRSTSETVADIDEYTDQTLFKPATDSGESSGDVHFNGAGGGNVIKSNVTRGNVYFNGGGIANVILHSSQFGHTEFNGGGAANVIVKSGEEGDLTFRGAGLANVLVHQSKQGKMDVYAGGAVNVLVRIGDGQYLAHLLAYGNISVHKGNGNSRVVMLGGYNTHTQIGSGNGLWLAAGGFNVMTQVGKGDVASVLAGGANVLTKVGDGDLTAGMLGGANVITHISGDNETSNTTAVALGGANILTKKGKGNALAVMGGGANVLTHVGDGTTTGVMVGGANILTKVGNGDTTGIMLGVGNVLTHVGDGQTLGVMGAAGNIFTKVGDGPLLRS
;
A
#
# COMPACT_ATOMS: atom_id res chain seq x y z
N MET A 1 30.75 55.45 37.96
CA MET A 1 30.28 54.96 36.66
C MET A 1 30.77 55.97 35.61
N GLY A 2 31.95 55.64 34.96
CA GLY A 2 32.48 56.44 33.90
C GLY A 2 31.68 56.34 32.65
N LYS A 3 31.30 57.43 32.00
CA LYS A 3 30.72 57.40 30.66
C LYS A 3 31.71 56.69 29.70
N PRO A 4 31.32 55.82 28.82
CA PRO A 4 32.22 55.28 27.83
C PRO A 4 32.83 56.44 26.99
N PHE A 5 34.11 56.49 26.92
CA PHE A 5 34.82 57.48 26.13
C PHE A 5 34.80 56.97 24.67
N TRP A 6 34.00 57.60 23.83
CA TRP A 6 34.05 57.41 22.38
C TRP A 6 35.09 58.28 21.75
N ARG A 7 36.08 57.75 21.03
CA ARG A 7 36.94 58.50 20.11
C ARG A 7 36.22 58.68 18.78
N SER A 8 35.99 59.92 18.36
CA SER A 8 35.39 60.23 17.05
C SER A 8 36.51 60.59 16.07
N VAL A 9 36.52 59.88 14.93
CA VAL A 9 37.46 60.06 13.83
C VAL A 9 36.69 60.19 12.53
N GLU A 10 36.85 61.34 11.79
CA GLU A 10 36.27 61.50 10.44
C GLU A 10 37.42 61.40 9.42
N TYR A 11 37.23 60.55 8.43
CA TYR A 11 38.17 60.30 7.37
C TYR A 11 37.57 60.43 5.97
N PHE A 12 38.30 61.12 5.07
CA PHE A 12 38.14 61.06 3.64
C PHE A 12 39.03 59.94 3.08
N PHE A 13 38.45 58.85 2.61
CA PHE A 13 39.07 57.54 2.55
C PHE A 13 39.60 57.14 1.16
N THR A 14 40.93 56.85 1.04
CA THR A 14 41.54 56.12 -0.09
C THR A 14 42.60 55.13 0.39
N GLY A 15 42.39 54.45 1.53
CA GLY A 15 43.37 53.51 2.10
C GLY A 15 42.85 52.78 3.34
N ASN A 16 43.74 52.08 4.07
CA ASN A 16 43.41 51.33 5.26
C ASN A 16 43.49 52.21 6.52
N TYR A 17 42.50 52.02 7.42
CA TYR A 17 42.45 52.67 8.73
C TYR A 17 42.50 51.67 9.86
N SER A 18 43.23 51.86 10.90
CA SER A 18 43.30 51.02 12.10
C SER A 18 43.06 51.88 13.35
N ALA A 19 42.07 51.48 14.15
CA ALA A 19 41.76 52.09 15.46
C ALA A 19 42.59 51.41 16.59
N ASP A 20 42.11 51.52 17.83
CA ASP A 20 42.62 50.81 19.01
C ASP A 20 41.53 49.88 19.60
N ASP A 21 41.88 49.17 20.68
CA ASP A 21 40.93 48.20 21.35
C ASP A 21 39.85 48.93 22.22
N GLY A 22 39.67 50.21 22.09
CA GLY A 22 38.67 51.01 22.83
C GLY A 22 37.40 51.21 22.01
N ASN A 23 36.35 51.75 22.64
CA ASN A 23 35.12 52.12 21.92
C ASN A 23 35.39 53.28 20.93
N ASN A 24 35.28 52.99 19.65
CA ASN A 24 35.59 53.91 18.56
C ASN A 24 34.32 54.41 17.85
N SER A 25 34.31 55.66 17.46
CA SER A 25 33.32 56.23 16.52
C SER A 25 34.05 56.66 15.24
N ILE A 26 33.86 55.88 14.18
CA ILE A 26 34.60 56.04 12.92
C ILE A 26 33.60 56.46 11.83
N VAL A 27 33.90 57.52 11.08
CA VAL A 27 33.19 57.93 9.88
C VAL A 27 34.13 57.81 8.69
N ALA A 28 33.84 56.94 7.74
CA ALA A 28 34.65 56.70 6.56
C ALA A 28 33.88 56.99 5.29
N ILE A 29 34.31 57.96 4.51
CA ILE A 29 33.69 58.35 3.23
C ILE A 29 34.77 58.30 2.14
N GLY A 30 34.53 57.61 0.99
CA GLY A 30 35.52 57.56 -0.09
C GLY A 30 35.31 56.40 -1.11
N PHE A 31 36.38 55.95 -1.73
CA PHE A 31 36.36 55.03 -2.85
C PHE A 31 36.67 53.57 -2.49
N GLY A 32 36.88 53.20 -1.25
CA GLY A 32 37.17 51.84 -0.80
C GLY A 32 38.36 51.79 0.17
N GLY A 33 38.49 50.66 0.88
CA GLY A 33 39.56 50.38 1.82
C GLY A 33 39.13 49.51 2.97
N GLU A 34 40.09 49.26 3.89
CA GLU A 34 39.84 48.39 5.05
C GLU A 34 39.79 49.27 6.32
N ILE A 35 38.86 49.01 7.19
CA ILE A 35 38.70 49.69 8.50
C ILE A 35 38.85 48.62 9.57
N HIS A 36 39.85 48.73 10.42
CA HIS A 36 40.10 47.86 11.54
C HIS A 36 39.72 48.58 12.83
N ALA A 37 38.60 48.19 13.45
CA ALA A 37 38.16 48.79 14.72
C ALA A 37 38.69 48.06 15.95
N TYR A 38 39.06 46.78 15.81
CA TYR A 38 39.67 45.83 16.78
C TYR A 38 38.72 45.42 17.92
N GLY A 39 38.85 45.93 19.08
CA GLY A 39 38.03 45.55 20.25
C GLY A 39 37.37 46.73 20.91
N GLY A 40 36.30 46.53 21.63
CA GLY A 40 35.47 47.56 22.21
C GLY A 40 34.10 47.63 21.52
N ASP A 41 33.20 48.45 22.03
CA ASP A 41 31.87 48.67 21.39
C ASP A 41 32.01 49.78 20.34
N ASP A 42 32.10 49.40 19.06
CA ASP A 42 32.44 50.35 18.00
C ASP A 42 31.24 50.81 17.18
N HIS A 43 31.31 52.06 16.73
CA HIS A 43 30.35 52.65 15.82
C HIS A 43 31.04 53.13 14.54
N VAL A 44 30.81 52.41 13.44
CA VAL A 44 31.45 52.69 12.16
C VAL A 44 30.42 53.16 11.16
N THR A 45 30.59 54.39 10.64
CA THR A 45 29.73 54.92 9.56
C THR A 45 30.47 54.89 8.26
N VAL A 46 29.93 54.27 7.25
CA VAL A 46 30.56 54.04 5.93
C VAL A 46 29.73 54.69 4.81
N GLY A 47 30.38 55.55 4.04
CA GLY A 47 29.84 56.15 2.81
C GLY A 47 30.82 56.00 1.65
N SER A 48 30.93 54.78 1.05
CA SER A 48 31.97 54.49 0.04
C SER A 48 31.44 53.65 -1.11
N ILE A 49 32.21 53.60 -2.21
CA ILE A 49 31.91 52.67 -3.33
C ILE A 49 32.14 51.21 -2.89
N GLY A 50 33.14 50.94 -2.04
CA GLY A 50 33.41 49.63 -1.46
C GLY A 50 34.16 49.79 -0.14
N ALA A 51 33.84 49.03 0.90
CA ALA A 51 34.54 49.00 2.15
C ALA A 51 34.52 47.62 2.80
N THR A 52 35.63 47.24 3.43
CA THR A 52 35.73 46.14 4.36
C THR A 52 35.90 46.68 5.77
N VAL A 53 35.02 46.31 6.69
CA VAL A 53 35.06 46.74 8.10
C VAL A 53 35.32 45.49 8.96
N TYR A 54 36.45 45.50 9.67
CA TYR A 54 36.81 44.54 10.69
C TYR A 54 36.44 45.14 12.05
N THR A 55 35.31 44.72 12.62
CA THR A 55 34.83 45.31 13.90
C THR A 55 35.54 44.69 15.09
N GLY A 56 35.91 43.38 14.99
CA GLY A 56 36.67 42.74 16.06
C GLY A 56 35.80 42.14 17.16
N SER A 57 36.04 42.52 18.40
CA SER A 57 35.25 42.02 19.54
C SER A 57 34.53 43.18 20.26
N GLY A 58 33.26 42.95 20.62
CA GLY A 58 32.45 43.98 21.27
C GLY A 58 31.01 43.99 20.76
N ASN A 59 30.27 45.05 21.13
CA ASN A 59 28.92 45.24 20.58
C ASN A 59 28.96 46.34 19.52
N ASP A 60 29.13 45.93 18.28
CA ASP A 60 29.48 46.84 17.21
C ASP A 60 28.28 47.27 16.37
N THR A 61 28.33 48.48 15.90
CA THR A 61 27.35 49.05 14.97
C THR A 61 28.03 49.57 13.73
N VAL A 62 27.65 48.98 12.56
CA VAL A 62 28.09 49.48 11.26
C VAL A 62 26.89 50.13 10.56
N VAL A 63 27.02 51.41 10.21
CA VAL A 63 25.99 52.15 9.48
C VAL A 63 26.57 52.57 8.13
N GLY A 64 25.90 52.18 7.04
CA GLY A 64 26.50 52.47 5.74
C GLY A 64 25.58 52.57 4.56
N GLY A 65 26.04 53.36 3.57
CA GLY A 65 25.54 53.38 2.22
C GLY A 65 26.72 53.14 1.27
N SER A 66 26.92 51.90 0.83
CA SER A 66 28.05 51.52 -0.04
C SER A 66 27.54 50.73 -1.26
N ALA A 67 28.25 50.80 -2.39
CA ALA A 67 27.97 49.89 -3.50
C ALA A 67 28.33 48.43 -3.09
N TYR A 68 29.42 48.25 -2.32
CA TYR A 68 29.80 46.97 -1.70
C TYR A 68 30.26 47.22 -0.26
N LEU A 69 29.67 46.55 0.71
CA LEU A 69 30.03 46.59 2.13
C LEU A 69 30.34 45.18 2.61
N ARG A 70 31.56 44.92 3.06
CA ARG A 70 31.93 43.71 3.77
C ARG A 70 32.17 44.04 5.25
N VAL A 71 31.59 43.26 6.14
CA VAL A 71 31.79 43.37 7.57
C VAL A 71 32.29 42.03 8.11
N GLU A 72 33.43 42.08 8.79
CA GLU A 72 34.07 40.95 9.48
C GLU A 72 34.01 41.19 10.97
N ASP A 73 33.42 40.33 11.74
CA ASP A 73 33.24 40.44 13.18
C ASP A 73 33.65 39.15 13.91
N THR A 74 34.12 39.24 15.13
CA THR A 74 34.59 38.09 15.90
C THR A 74 33.60 37.74 17.03
N THR A 75 33.57 38.47 18.13
CA THR A 75 32.73 38.14 19.30
C THR A 75 31.95 39.38 19.76
N GLY A 76 30.76 39.12 20.41
CA GLY A 76 29.86 40.20 20.82
C GLY A 76 28.68 40.35 19.84
N HIS A 77 27.98 41.48 19.93
CA HIS A 77 26.80 41.71 19.07
C HIS A 77 27.14 42.65 17.92
N LEU A 78 26.78 42.21 16.70
CA LEU A 78 26.95 43.03 15.51
C LEU A 78 25.59 43.56 15.00
N SER A 79 25.52 44.86 14.81
CA SER A 79 24.38 45.54 14.20
C SER A 79 24.80 46.27 12.92
N VAL A 80 24.29 45.86 11.78
CA VAL A 80 24.52 46.51 10.48
C VAL A 80 23.26 47.19 9.99
N LYS A 81 23.36 48.51 9.71
CA LYS A 81 22.21 49.32 9.29
C LYS A 81 22.53 50.10 8.02
N GLY A 82 21.56 50.24 7.12
CA GLY A 82 21.71 51.11 5.97
C GLY A 82 21.36 50.52 4.64
N ALA A 83 21.80 51.16 3.57
CA ALA A 83 21.58 50.69 2.19
C ALA A 83 22.93 50.35 1.52
N ALA A 84 22.98 49.25 0.81
CA ALA A 84 24.16 48.84 0.05
C ALA A 84 23.77 48.27 -1.32
N GLY A 85 24.67 48.37 -2.31
CA GLY A 85 24.52 47.59 -3.51
C GLY A 85 24.62 46.10 -3.19
N TYR A 86 25.60 45.69 -2.40
CA TYR A 86 25.77 44.35 -1.86
C TYR A 86 26.37 44.42 -0.44
N ALA A 87 25.78 43.71 0.51
CA ALA A 87 26.29 43.58 1.87
C ALA A 87 26.74 42.12 2.14
N ASP A 88 27.99 41.94 2.57
CA ASP A 88 28.64 40.67 2.95
C ASP A 88 29.05 40.75 4.43
N ILE A 89 28.35 39.99 5.30
CA ILE A 89 28.50 40.11 6.75
C ILE A 89 28.96 38.74 7.29
N ASN A 90 30.17 38.69 7.85
CA ASN A 90 30.79 37.50 8.37
C ASN A 90 31.06 37.63 9.87
N LYS A 91 30.47 36.76 10.67
CA LYS A 91 30.70 36.68 12.11
C LYS A 91 31.26 35.32 12.50
N SER A 92 32.47 35.27 13.05
CA SER A 92 33.16 34.02 13.36
C SER A 92 32.98 33.55 14.80
N GLY A 93 32.62 34.41 15.74
CA GLY A 93 32.44 34.09 17.16
C GLY A 93 31.01 34.27 17.68
N ASP A 94 30.86 34.13 19.00
CA ASP A 94 29.57 34.18 19.67
C ASP A 94 28.98 35.62 19.71
N GLY A 95 27.66 35.67 19.80
CA GLY A 95 26.85 36.91 19.84
C GLY A 95 25.92 37.05 18.67
N ASN A 96 25.03 38.03 18.73
CA ASN A 96 23.98 38.19 17.74
C ASN A 96 24.43 38.99 16.51
N VAL A 97 23.83 38.71 15.38
CA VAL A 97 23.93 39.54 14.17
C VAL A 97 22.55 40.11 13.87
N SER A 98 22.48 41.40 13.67
CA SER A 98 21.28 42.08 13.16
C SER A 98 21.59 42.93 11.93
N PHE A 99 20.76 42.77 10.91
CA PHE A 99 20.79 43.59 9.70
C PHE A 99 19.45 44.31 9.52
N ALA A 100 19.53 45.59 9.27
CA ALA A 100 18.36 46.42 8.99
C ALA A 100 18.66 47.39 7.84
N GLY A 101 18.02 47.17 6.66
CA GLY A 101 18.27 48.05 5.53
C GLY A 101 17.76 47.52 4.20
N ALA A 102 18.20 48.16 3.13
CA ALA A 102 17.92 47.73 1.76
C ALA A 102 19.23 47.50 0.99
N ALA A 103 19.28 46.49 0.16
CA ALA A 103 20.46 46.20 -0.66
C ALA A 103 20.08 45.57 -1.99
N GLY A 104 21.00 45.56 -2.95
CA GLY A 104 20.87 44.74 -4.15
C GLY A 104 21.00 43.24 -3.80
N GLY A 105 21.91 42.93 -2.87
CA GLY A 105 22.06 41.58 -2.30
C GLY A 105 22.60 41.64 -0.86
N VAL A 106 22.24 40.67 -0.03
CA VAL A 106 22.76 40.50 1.34
C VAL A 106 23.23 39.07 1.53
N SER A 107 24.46 38.89 2.05
CA SER A 107 24.97 37.64 2.59
C SER A 107 25.27 37.82 4.06
N ILE A 108 24.80 36.93 4.91
CA ILE A 108 25.13 36.91 6.34
C ILE A 108 25.59 35.50 6.72
N ASP A 109 26.84 35.37 7.12
CA ASP A 109 27.40 34.13 7.64
C ASP A 109 27.76 34.29 9.13
N HIS A 110 27.05 33.57 10.00
CA HIS A 110 27.32 33.56 11.44
C HIS A 110 27.75 32.14 11.87
N LEU A 111 29.05 31.99 12.20
CA LEU A 111 29.72 30.72 12.48
C LEU A 111 30.04 30.50 13.97
N GLY A 112 29.62 31.39 14.88
CA GLY A 112 29.83 31.25 16.33
C GLY A 112 28.96 30.16 16.95
N ASN A 113 29.38 29.64 18.11
CA ASN A 113 28.59 28.57 18.77
C ASN A 113 27.23 29.07 19.25
N HIS A 114 27.12 30.32 19.70
CA HIS A 114 25.92 30.92 20.25
C HIS A 114 25.61 32.27 19.60
N GLY A 115 24.31 32.54 19.39
CA GLY A 115 23.85 33.85 18.90
C GLY A 115 22.82 33.75 17.80
N ASP A 116 21.97 34.76 17.75
CA ASP A 116 20.86 34.87 16.81
C ASP A 116 21.25 35.67 15.55
N VAL A 117 20.57 35.39 14.44
CA VAL A 117 20.62 36.24 13.24
C VAL A 117 19.24 36.84 13.01
N ASN A 118 19.19 38.18 13.03
CA ASN A 118 17.99 38.96 12.80
C ASN A 118 18.12 39.80 11.54
N TYR A 119 17.35 39.50 10.53
CA TYR A 119 17.29 40.22 9.27
C TYR A 119 16.01 41.04 9.16
N GLY A 120 16.12 42.32 8.88
CA GLY A 120 15.00 43.21 8.59
C GLY A 120 15.30 44.08 7.38
N GLY A 121 14.66 43.77 6.21
CA GLY A 121 14.99 44.58 5.05
C GLY A 121 14.46 44.05 3.73
N ALA A 122 15.01 44.62 2.64
CA ALA A 122 14.70 44.19 1.28
C ALA A 122 15.95 44.11 0.41
N ALA A 123 16.10 43.01 -0.34
CA ALA A 123 17.16 42.88 -1.32
C ALA A 123 16.74 41.95 -2.45
N ALA A 124 17.34 42.09 -3.62
CA ALA A 124 17.06 41.17 -4.72
C ALA A 124 17.49 39.72 -4.38
N TYR A 125 18.59 39.56 -3.64
CA TYR A 125 19.06 38.27 -3.15
C TYR A 125 19.39 38.40 -1.65
N ASN A 126 18.90 37.43 -0.86
CA ASN A 126 19.24 37.28 0.55
C ASN A 126 19.77 35.87 0.82
N GLY A 127 21.00 35.78 1.29
CA GLY A 127 21.64 34.57 1.78
C GLY A 127 21.91 34.70 3.27
N ILE A 128 21.44 33.79 4.10
CA ILE A 128 21.70 33.75 5.53
C ILE A 128 22.15 32.37 5.93
N THR A 129 23.33 32.25 6.50
CA THR A 129 23.87 31.04 7.11
C THR A 129 24.06 31.26 8.61
N ARG A 130 23.44 30.42 9.42
CA ARG A 130 23.71 30.34 10.87
C ARG A 130 24.21 28.93 11.20
N LYS A 131 25.43 28.83 11.72
CA LYS A 131 26.05 27.58 12.07
C LYS A 131 26.66 27.62 13.47
N GLY A 132 26.32 26.62 14.32
CA GLY A 132 26.83 26.53 15.69
C GLY A 132 25.96 25.69 16.61
N LEU A 133 26.15 25.81 17.93
CA LEU A 133 25.39 25.02 18.91
C LEU A 133 23.96 25.53 19.12
N SER A 134 23.78 26.87 19.21
CA SER A 134 22.46 27.46 19.43
C SER A 134 22.30 28.85 18.85
N GLY A 135 21.08 29.20 18.51
CA GLY A 135 20.68 30.50 18.02
C GLY A 135 19.54 30.40 17.02
N ASN A 136 18.77 31.47 16.95
CA ASN A 136 17.62 31.58 16.05
C ASN A 136 17.99 32.33 14.77
N VAL A 137 17.25 32.07 13.71
CA VAL A 137 17.26 32.90 12.50
C VAL A 137 15.89 33.51 12.32
N THR A 138 15.82 34.84 12.30
CA THR A 138 14.61 35.59 12.04
C THR A 138 14.79 36.45 10.80
N PHE A 139 14.01 36.20 9.79
CA PHE A 139 13.97 37.00 8.56
C PHE A 139 12.63 37.72 8.46
N LYS A 140 12.69 39.03 8.31
CA LYS A 140 11.53 39.91 8.07
C LYS A 140 11.84 40.79 6.87
N GLY A 141 11.28 40.48 5.70
CA GLY A 141 11.63 41.28 4.55
C GLY A 141 11.10 40.75 3.22
N ALA A 142 11.65 41.30 2.16
CA ALA A 142 11.31 40.92 0.81
C ALA A 142 12.56 40.74 -0.06
N GLY A 143 12.48 39.84 -1.03
CA GLY A 143 13.58 39.62 -1.96
C GLY A 143 13.15 38.87 -3.22
N GLY A 144 13.92 38.99 -4.28
CA GLY A 144 13.72 38.13 -5.45
C GLY A 144 13.97 36.69 -5.12
N TYR A 145 15.06 36.38 -4.39
CA TYR A 145 15.43 35.06 -3.93
C TYR A 145 15.94 35.10 -2.48
N ASN A 146 15.37 34.29 -1.61
CA ASN A 146 15.76 34.20 -0.20
C ASN A 146 16.24 32.78 0.13
N ALA A 147 17.47 32.62 0.60
CA ALA A 147 18.08 31.38 1.00
C ALA A 147 18.54 31.46 2.47
N LEU A 148 17.93 30.68 3.34
CA LEU A 148 18.24 30.64 4.77
C LEU A 148 18.70 29.23 5.15
N TRP A 149 19.96 29.10 5.57
CA TRP A 149 20.56 27.89 6.13
C TRP A 149 20.78 28.04 7.63
N HIS A 150 20.12 27.21 8.38
CA HIS A 150 20.19 27.20 9.82
C HIS A 150 20.67 25.82 10.32
N GLU A 151 21.97 25.72 10.54
CA GLU A 151 22.69 24.53 11.00
C GLU A 151 23.06 24.71 12.49
N THR A 152 22.09 24.40 13.40
CA THR A 152 22.30 24.47 14.86
C THR A 152 21.60 23.30 15.55
N ASN A 153 22.09 22.96 16.78
CA ASN A 153 21.38 21.94 17.58
C ASN A 153 20.13 22.55 18.21
N GLN A 154 20.15 23.80 18.63
CA GLN A 154 18.98 24.45 19.22
C GLN A 154 18.70 25.79 18.56
N GLY A 155 17.45 26.06 18.24
CA GLY A 155 16.99 27.33 17.68
C GLY A 155 15.97 27.20 16.57
N ASN A 156 15.18 28.24 16.41
CA ASN A 156 14.09 28.29 15.43
C ASN A 156 14.52 29.08 14.18
N LEU A 157 13.90 28.73 13.06
CA LEU A 157 14.02 29.44 11.80
C LEU A 157 12.67 30.09 11.46
N SER A 158 12.62 31.40 11.45
CA SER A 158 11.40 32.17 11.17
C SER A 158 11.58 33.05 9.95
N PHE A 159 10.67 32.93 9.01
CA PHE A 159 10.59 33.76 7.81
C PHE A 159 9.23 34.47 7.75
N ALA A 160 9.27 35.78 7.62
CA ALA A 160 8.08 36.60 7.37
C ALA A 160 8.34 37.55 6.21
N GLY A 161 7.73 37.31 5.06
CA GLY A 161 7.99 38.14 3.89
C GLY A 161 7.55 37.59 2.55
N ALA A 162 8.16 38.13 1.49
CA ALA A 162 7.84 37.70 0.13
C ALA A 162 9.10 37.56 -0.73
N GLY A 163 9.01 36.67 -1.72
CA GLY A 163 10.08 36.48 -2.72
C GLY A 163 9.64 35.59 -3.88
N ALA A 164 10.26 35.73 -5.03
CA ALA A 164 9.99 34.82 -6.13
C ALA A 164 10.41 33.38 -5.78
N GLY A 165 11.55 33.21 -5.09
CA GLY A 165 11.99 31.93 -4.59
C GLY A 165 12.41 32.01 -3.11
N ASN A 166 11.86 31.13 -2.26
CA ASN A 166 12.24 31.06 -0.85
C ASN A 166 12.70 29.65 -0.52
N LYS A 167 13.94 29.54 -0.02
CA LYS A 167 14.52 28.28 0.43
C LYS A 167 14.92 28.37 1.89
N LEU A 168 14.30 27.58 2.74
CA LEU A 168 14.59 27.48 4.17
C LEU A 168 15.08 26.08 4.49
N ASP A 169 16.27 25.96 5.04
CA ASP A 169 16.86 24.69 5.43
C ASP A 169 17.30 24.72 6.89
N ARG A 170 16.65 23.94 7.74
CA ARG A 170 16.93 23.77 9.15
C ARG A 170 17.55 22.40 9.40
N THR A 171 18.79 22.34 9.87
CA THR A 171 19.51 21.08 10.13
C THR A 171 20.29 21.16 11.45
N TRP A 172 20.79 20.02 11.92
CA TRP A 172 21.65 19.95 13.12
C TRP A 172 23.10 20.36 12.80
N PHE A 173 23.76 20.93 13.79
CA PHE A 173 25.21 21.21 13.72
C PHE A 173 26.04 20.00 14.14
N ASN A 174 25.66 19.36 15.26
CA ASN A 174 26.27 18.13 15.75
C ASN A 174 25.24 17.02 15.87
N ARG A 175 25.42 15.99 15.06
CA ARG A 175 24.49 14.85 14.93
C ARG A 175 24.29 14.03 16.22
N TYR A 176 25.24 14.08 17.14
CA TYR A 176 25.20 13.30 18.38
C TYR A 176 24.59 14.05 19.56
N GLN A 177 24.06 15.23 19.35
CA GLN A 177 23.37 16.03 20.35
C GLN A 177 21.91 16.23 19.96
N ASP A 178 21.01 16.21 20.96
CA ASP A 178 19.60 16.52 20.77
C ASP A 178 19.41 17.78 19.95
N SER A 179 18.82 17.67 18.79
CA SER A 179 18.57 18.81 17.92
C SER A 179 17.09 19.22 17.95
N ARG A 180 16.84 20.51 18.21
CA ARG A 180 15.49 21.07 18.38
C ARG A 180 15.31 22.39 17.66
N GLY A 181 14.12 22.60 17.12
CA GLY A 181 13.73 23.90 16.59
C GLY A 181 12.67 23.84 15.51
N ASP A 182 11.78 24.81 15.57
CA ASP A 182 10.69 24.93 14.61
C ASP A 182 11.11 25.75 13.39
N VAL A 183 10.42 25.53 12.29
CA VAL A 183 10.49 26.34 11.08
C VAL A 183 9.13 26.97 10.84
N THR A 184 9.09 28.30 10.83
CA THR A 184 7.87 29.06 10.52
C THR A 184 8.07 29.88 9.27
N PHE A 185 7.14 29.77 8.34
CA PHE A 185 7.07 30.55 7.12
C PHE A 185 5.73 31.28 7.05
N ASP A 186 5.76 32.59 7.09
CA ASP A 186 4.59 33.45 6.89
C ASP A 186 4.86 34.38 5.69
N GLY A 187 4.31 34.04 4.52
CA GLY A 187 4.63 34.82 3.34
C GLY A 187 4.13 34.32 2.01
N ALA A 188 4.70 34.87 0.95
CA ALA A 188 4.36 34.50 -0.40
C ALA A 188 5.60 34.33 -1.30
N GLY A 189 5.50 33.45 -2.30
CA GLY A 189 6.57 33.25 -3.28
C GLY A 189 6.13 32.35 -4.41
N ALA A 190 6.75 32.47 -5.60
CA ALA A 190 6.43 31.57 -6.70
C ALA A 190 6.88 30.13 -6.36
N ALA A 191 8.07 29.98 -5.75
CA ALA A 191 8.56 28.68 -5.31
C ALA A 191 9.04 28.75 -3.84
N ASN A 192 8.42 27.95 -2.96
CA ASN A 192 8.79 27.87 -1.57
C ASN A 192 9.28 26.43 -1.23
N SER A 193 10.54 26.31 -0.82
CA SER A 193 11.14 25.05 -0.41
C SER A 193 11.57 25.14 1.06
N ILE A 194 10.93 24.36 1.91
CA ILE A 194 11.17 24.38 3.35
C ILE A 194 11.56 22.99 3.82
N SER A 195 12.70 22.87 4.44
CA SER A 195 13.24 21.61 4.92
C SER A 195 13.62 21.71 6.39
N SER A 196 13.30 20.70 7.19
CA SER A 196 13.76 20.57 8.58
C SER A 196 14.22 19.13 8.85
N ARG A 197 15.45 19.02 9.39
CA ARG A 197 16.11 17.72 9.68
C ARG A 197 16.60 17.65 11.12
N VAL A 198 15.89 18.22 12.05
CA VAL A 198 16.20 18.14 13.49
C VAL A 198 15.40 17.02 14.15
N GLU A 199 15.83 16.51 15.30
CA GLU A 199 15.10 15.46 16.00
C GLU A 199 13.69 15.89 16.38
N THR A 200 13.57 17.08 16.98
CA THR A 200 12.29 17.63 17.45
C THR A 200 12.03 19.01 16.89
N GLY A 201 10.87 19.24 16.30
CA GLY A 201 10.43 20.54 15.78
C GLY A 201 9.41 20.44 14.67
N ASN A 202 8.61 21.46 14.52
CA ASN A 202 7.51 21.54 13.57
C ASN A 202 7.87 22.37 12.34
N ILE A 203 7.15 22.17 11.25
CA ILE A 203 7.11 23.11 10.13
C ILE A 203 5.71 23.71 10.07
N THR A 204 5.63 25.02 10.12
CA THR A 204 4.38 25.76 9.90
C THR A 204 4.54 26.68 8.70
N PHE A 205 3.75 26.48 7.69
CA PHE A 205 3.67 27.33 6.50
C PHE A 205 2.32 28.02 6.43
N ARG A 206 2.33 29.34 6.34
CA ARG A 206 1.14 30.16 6.09
C ARG A 206 1.43 31.09 4.92
N GLY A 207 0.70 30.88 3.83
CA GLY A 207 0.93 31.72 2.66
C GLY A 207 0.51 31.15 1.33
N ALA A 208 1.06 31.73 0.27
CA ALA A 208 0.75 31.30 -1.09
C ALA A 208 2.00 31.17 -1.96
N GLY A 209 1.93 30.28 -2.94
CA GLY A 209 3.00 30.09 -3.92
C GLY A 209 2.54 29.22 -5.06
N ALA A 210 3.22 29.31 -6.22
CA ALA A 210 2.94 28.35 -7.31
C ALA A 210 3.34 26.93 -6.88
N ASP A 211 4.56 26.78 -6.32
CA ASP A 211 5.05 25.51 -5.82
C ASP A 211 5.46 25.63 -4.34
N ASN A 212 4.83 24.85 -3.48
CA ASN A 212 5.19 24.75 -2.07
C ASN A 212 5.65 23.33 -1.75
N HIS A 213 6.92 23.20 -1.33
CA HIS A 213 7.51 21.91 -0.98
C HIS A 213 8.03 21.95 0.46
N LEU A 214 7.38 21.19 1.35
CA LEU A 214 7.69 21.10 2.77
C LEU A 214 8.19 19.69 3.09
N VAL A 215 9.39 19.60 3.66
CA VAL A 215 10.02 18.31 4.04
C VAL A 215 10.42 18.35 5.52
N ARG A 216 9.82 17.51 6.33
CA ARG A 216 10.17 17.31 7.73
C ARG A 216 10.74 15.91 7.96
N LYS A 217 12.01 15.83 8.38
CA LYS A 217 12.67 14.56 8.74
C LYS A 217 13.11 14.61 10.21
N GLY A 218 12.86 13.56 10.97
CA GLY A 218 13.27 13.41 12.36
C GLY A 218 12.23 12.73 13.24
N LYS A 219 12.55 12.57 14.55
CA LYS A 219 11.74 11.78 15.48
C LYS A 219 10.36 12.37 15.73
N VAL A 220 10.28 13.63 16.17
CA VAL A 220 9.02 14.26 16.58
C VAL A 220 8.80 15.59 15.89
N GLY A 221 7.60 15.82 15.37
CA GLY A 221 7.18 17.12 14.84
C GLY A 221 6.18 17.04 13.71
N ASP A 222 5.30 18.01 13.69
CA ASP A 222 4.19 18.15 12.76
C ASP A 222 4.57 19.01 11.54
N VAL A 223 3.80 18.86 10.48
CA VAL A 223 3.86 19.73 9.31
C VAL A 223 2.47 20.30 9.04
N THR A 224 2.37 21.61 9.09
CA THR A 224 1.14 22.34 8.80
C THR A 224 1.33 23.24 7.58
N LEU A 225 0.45 23.13 6.60
CA LEU A 225 0.34 24.04 5.48
C LEU A 225 -1.05 24.67 5.47
N GLN A 226 -1.09 25.99 5.56
CA GLN A 226 -2.30 26.80 5.44
C GLN A 226 -2.12 27.81 4.30
N GLY A 227 -2.81 27.58 3.18
CA GLY A 227 -2.66 28.49 2.03
C GLY A 227 -3.00 27.88 0.68
N ALA A 228 -2.51 28.53 -0.36
CA ALA A 228 -2.83 28.16 -1.72
C ALA A 228 -1.58 27.98 -2.59
N GLY A 229 -1.66 27.12 -3.58
CA GLY A 229 -0.58 26.91 -4.55
C GLY A 229 -1.05 26.09 -5.76
N ALA A 230 -0.37 26.23 -6.89
CA ALA A 230 -0.65 25.36 -8.02
C ALA A 230 -0.21 23.89 -7.70
N SER A 231 0.92 23.76 -6.98
CA SER A 231 1.42 22.47 -6.51
C SER A 231 1.82 22.56 -5.04
N ASN A 232 1.29 21.70 -4.20
CA ASN A 232 1.68 21.60 -2.79
C ASN A 232 2.14 20.18 -2.51
N ARG A 233 3.38 20.05 -2.04
CA ARG A 233 3.99 18.79 -1.67
C ARG A 233 4.44 18.82 -0.21
N ILE A 234 3.94 17.90 0.59
CA ILE A 234 4.28 17.77 2.01
C ILE A 234 4.82 16.36 2.25
N GLU A 235 6.00 16.30 2.85
CA GLU A 235 6.63 15.05 3.26
C GLU A 235 6.97 15.09 4.76
N ARG A 236 6.42 14.16 5.52
CA ARG A 236 6.79 13.88 6.90
C ARG A 236 7.42 12.50 7.00
N THR A 237 8.74 12.45 7.19
CA THR A 237 9.49 11.19 7.21
C THR A 237 10.44 11.16 8.41
N ARG A 238 10.99 9.99 8.72
CA ARG A 238 12.08 9.82 9.68
C ARG A 238 13.44 10.04 9.00
N GLN A 239 14.48 10.19 9.79
CA GLN A 239 15.84 9.99 9.32
C GLN A 239 16.16 8.49 9.29
N ALA A 240 17.17 8.10 8.52
CA ALA A 240 17.50 6.68 8.34
C ALA A 240 17.88 5.97 9.66
N GLU A 241 18.43 6.72 10.59
CA GLU A 241 18.91 6.26 11.90
C GLU A 241 17.84 6.29 13.00
N ASP A 242 16.72 6.95 12.76
CA ASP A 242 15.66 7.05 13.76
C ASP A 242 15.00 5.69 13.98
N VAL A 243 14.84 5.31 15.25
CA VAL A 243 14.04 4.15 15.62
C VAL A 243 12.60 4.45 15.22
N TYR A 244 12.05 3.65 14.33
CA TYR A 244 10.75 3.92 13.71
C TYR A 244 9.64 4.09 14.75
N ALA A 245 9.57 3.19 15.74
CA ALA A 245 8.56 3.23 16.80
C ALA A 245 8.52 4.52 17.61
N GLN A 246 9.61 5.29 17.62
CA GLN A 246 9.71 6.56 18.34
C GLN A 246 9.32 7.76 17.46
N THR A 247 9.03 7.54 16.17
CA THR A 247 8.73 8.63 15.26
C THR A 247 7.27 9.05 15.31
N ARG A 248 7.02 10.34 15.48
CA ARG A 248 5.67 10.91 15.63
C ARG A 248 5.53 12.22 14.89
N GLY A 249 4.36 12.46 14.30
CA GLY A 249 4.02 13.75 13.73
C GLY A 249 2.90 13.69 12.71
N ASN A 250 2.05 14.69 12.77
CA ASN A 250 0.89 14.83 11.93
C ASN A 250 1.20 15.66 10.68
N ILE A 251 0.40 15.48 9.66
CA ILE A 251 0.32 16.39 8.52
C ILE A 251 -1.06 17.05 8.54
N ARG A 252 -1.08 18.38 8.53
CA ARG A 252 -2.30 19.17 8.38
C ARG A 252 -2.19 20.05 7.15
N PHE A 253 -3.07 19.83 6.20
CA PHE A 253 -3.22 20.65 5.00
C PHE A 253 -4.57 21.36 5.01
N GLU A 254 -4.55 22.67 4.93
CA GLU A 254 -5.74 23.50 4.82
C GLU A 254 -5.53 24.48 3.67
N GLY A 255 -6.15 24.20 2.51
CA GLY A 255 -5.91 25.07 1.38
C GLY A 255 -6.44 24.56 0.06
N VAL A 256 -6.02 25.21 -1.02
CA VAL A 256 -6.39 24.84 -2.37
C VAL A 256 -5.16 24.75 -3.28
N GLY A 257 -5.20 23.84 -4.24
CA GLY A 257 -4.10 23.69 -5.19
C GLY A 257 -4.49 22.85 -6.41
N GLY A 258 -3.79 23.03 -7.53
CA GLY A 258 -3.98 22.15 -8.68
C GLY A 258 -3.59 20.72 -8.38
N TYR A 259 -2.42 20.53 -7.74
CA TYR A 259 -1.86 19.23 -7.35
C TYR A 259 -1.45 19.27 -5.88
N ASN A 260 -2.04 18.42 -5.05
CA ASN A 260 -1.68 18.30 -3.65
C ASN A 260 -1.17 16.88 -3.37
N SER A 261 0.03 16.76 -2.82
CA SER A 261 0.67 15.50 -2.47
C SER A 261 1.12 15.51 -1.01
N LEU A 262 0.52 14.66 -0.19
CA LEU A 262 0.85 14.49 1.21
C LEU A 262 1.39 13.09 1.43
N TYR A 263 2.61 13.00 1.97
CA TYR A 263 3.28 11.74 2.26
C TYR A 263 3.74 11.71 3.71
N SER A 264 3.33 10.68 4.45
CA SER A 264 3.77 10.43 5.83
C SER A 264 4.33 9.02 5.97
N ASP A 265 5.57 8.93 6.50
CA ASP A 265 6.27 7.69 6.84
C ASP A 265 6.89 7.83 8.24
N VAL A 266 6.02 7.83 9.25
CA VAL A 266 6.37 7.82 10.68
C VAL A 266 5.47 6.81 11.40
N ALA A 267 5.89 6.33 12.57
CA ALA A 267 5.12 5.32 13.29
C ALA A 267 3.73 5.85 13.69
N HIS A 268 3.68 7.03 14.29
CA HIS A 268 2.44 7.58 14.81
C HIS A 268 2.16 8.96 14.24
N GLY A 269 0.95 9.19 13.80
CA GLY A 269 0.51 10.50 13.32
C GLY A 269 -0.57 10.43 12.24
N ASP A 270 -1.44 11.40 12.27
CA ASP A 270 -2.60 11.52 11.41
C ASP A 270 -2.30 12.40 10.19
N ILE A 271 -3.07 12.22 9.15
CA ILE A 271 -3.11 13.13 8.02
C ILE A 271 -4.50 13.77 7.94
N HIS A 272 -4.55 15.08 8.06
CA HIS A 272 -5.75 15.87 7.89
C HIS A 272 -5.65 16.70 6.61
N PHE A 273 -6.52 16.44 5.67
CA PHE A 273 -6.66 17.20 4.43
C PHE A 273 -8.01 17.92 4.43
N SER A 274 -7.96 19.24 4.32
CA SER A 274 -9.15 20.08 4.17
C SER A 274 -8.95 21.06 3.02
N GLY A 275 -9.66 20.85 1.91
CA GLY A 275 -9.49 21.73 0.75
C GLY A 275 -9.92 21.14 -0.58
N GLY A 276 -9.45 21.77 -1.66
CA GLY A 276 -9.77 21.36 -3.01
C GLY A 276 -8.57 21.34 -3.95
N GLY A 277 -8.69 20.59 -5.03
CA GLY A 277 -7.62 20.51 -6.06
C GLY A 277 -8.04 19.69 -7.25
N ALA A 278 -7.34 19.86 -8.38
CA ALA A 278 -7.57 18.98 -9.53
C ALA A 278 -7.18 17.53 -9.20
N TYR A 279 -6.04 17.34 -8.51
CA TYR A 279 -5.56 16.03 -8.10
C TYR A 279 -5.03 16.09 -6.67
N ASN A 280 -5.54 15.19 -5.82
CA ASN A 280 -5.09 15.06 -4.45
C ASN A 280 -4.58 13.63 -4.23
N THR A 281 -3.33 13.51 -3.77
CA THR A 281 -2.69 12.24 -3.44
C THR A 281 -2.30 12.24 -1.97
N ILE A 282 -2.80 11.31 -1.20
CA ILE A 282 -2.48 11.16 0.22
C ILE A 282 -1.94 9.76 0.43
N ILE A 283 -0.70 9.69 0.96
CA ILE A 283 -0.03 8.43 1.26
C ILE A 283 0.37 8.42 2.72
N ARG A 284 -0.28 7.59 3.52
CA ARG A 284 0.10 7.28 4.89
C ARG A 284 0.78 5.90 4.89
N LYS A 285 2.08 5.89 5.08
CA LYS A 285 2.88 4.68 5.14
C LYS A 285 3.28 4.41 6.59
N GLY A 286 3.03 3.21 7.06
CA GLY A 286 3.55 2.70 8.32
C GLY A 286 4.63 1.65 8.05
N SER A 287 5.74 1.67 8.77
CA SER A 287 6.70 0.58 8.69
C SER A 287 6.30 -0.53 9.67
N GLY A 288 5.33 -1.27 9.37
CA GLY A 288 4.98 -2.34 10.25
C GLY A 288 4.38 -3.53 9.51
N ASN A 289 3.75 -3.22 8.44
CA ASN A 289 3.16 -4.21 7.56
C ASN A 289 3.65 -3.97 6.14
N ASP A 290 4.92 -4.19 5.91
CA ASP A 290 5.21 -4.89 4.69
C ASP A 290 4.42 -6.20 4.78
N PHE A 291 3.57 -6.47 3.79
CA PHE A 291 2.96 -7.78 3.61
C PHE A 291 3.98 -8.94 3.67
N ALA A 292 5.26 -8.63 3.65
CA ALA A 292 6.36 -9.52 3.96
C ALA A 292 6.34 -10.07 5.40
N LYS A 293 5.80 -9.36 6.39
CA LYS A 293 5.72 -9.88 7.79
C LYS A 293 4.57 -10.85 8.00
N GLU A 294 3.43 -10.65 7.35
CA GLU A 294 2.37 -11.68 7.33
C GLU A 294 2.82 -12.96 6.59
N GLY A 295 3.65 -12.81 5.55
CA GLY A 295 4.28 -13.94 4.87
C GLY A 295 5.32 -14.67 5.72
N MET A 296 5.95 -13.99 6.67
CA MET A 296 7.02 -14.57 7.49
C MET A 296 6.52 -15.27 8.76
N THR A 297 5.40 -14.87 9.36
CA THR A 297 4.80 -15.61 10.49
C THR A 297 4.37 -17.02 10.10
N ASN A 298 4.01 -17.22 8.83
CA ASN A 298 3.71 -18.52 8.24
C ASN A 298 4.81 -19.03 7.30
N ALA A 299 6.01 -18.44 7.32
CA ALA A 299 7.15 -18.92 6.56
C ALA A 299 7.52 -20.34 7.00
N LYS A 300 7.87 -21.18 6.05
CA LYS A 300 8.36 -22.52 6.41
C LYS A 300 9.78 -22.45 6.92
N ALA A 301 10.10 -23.27 7.90
CA ALA A 301 11.42 -23.29 8.51
C ALA A 301 12.55 -23.55 7.52
N ASP A 302 12.27 -24.24 6.41
CA ASP A 302 13.21 -24.49 5.32
C ASP A 302 13.43 -23.30 4.36
N GLU A 303 12.55 -22.29 4.42
CA GLU A 303 12.68 -21.05 3.68
C GLU A 303 13.54 -20.00 4.39
N ILE A 304 13.89 -20.22 5.66
CA ILE A 304 14.65 -19.28 6.49
C ILE A 304 16.13 -19.67 6.55
N VAL A 305 16.99 -18.71 6.28
CA VAL A 305 18.44 -18.84 6.42
C VAL A 305 18.94 -17.88 7.49
N LEU A 306 19.54 -18.41 8.55
CA LEU A 306 20.23 -17.61 9.57
C LEU A 306 21.64 -17.31 9.06
N THR A 307 22.12 -16.06 9.21
CA THR A 307 23.39 -15.63 8.61
C THR A 307 24.43 -15.17 9.63
N LYS A 308 24.08 -14.29 10.54
CA LYS A 308 24.98 -13.69 11.52
C LYS A 308 24.25 -13.40 12.84
N ALA A 309 25.00 -13.36 13.93
CA ALA A 309 24.52 -12.91 15.21
C ALA A 309 25.67 -12.35 16.06
N VAL A 310 25.37 -11.78 17.21
CA VAL A 310 26.31 -11.40 18.24
C VAL A 310 26.18 -12.38 19.40
N MET A 311 27.25 -13.09 19.77
CA MET A 311 27.34 -13.90 20.97
C MET A 311 27.85 -13.04 22.13
N SER A 312 27.10 -13.00 23.21
CA SER A 312 27.43 -12.24 24.42
C SER A 312 27.13 -13.06 25.68
N GLY A 313 27.58 -12.61 26.83
CA GLY A 313 27.33 -13.25 28.12
C GLY A 313 28.55 -13.40 29.00
N SER A 314 28.36 -13.85 30.27
CA SER A 314 29.41 -13.89 31.26
C SER A 314 30.59 -14.84 30.91
N TRP A 315 30.35 -15.87 30.10
CA TRP A 315 31.40 -16.79 29.62
C TRP A 315 32.03 -16.39 28.31
N ILE A 316 31.51 -15.38 27.64
CA ILE A 316 32.08 -14.84 26.38
C ILE A 316 33.06 -13.70 26.67
N GLY A 317 32.78 -12.87 27.68
CA GLY A 317 33.62 -11.78 28.14
C GLY A 317 33.36 -10.47 27.43
N GLN A 318 33.49 -10.43 26.11
CA GLN A 318 33.09 -9.30 25.24
C GLN A 318 32.29 -9.84 24.07
N ASP A 319 31.49 -8.98 23.46
CA ASP A 319 30.62 -9.34 22.33
C ASP A 319 31.44 -9.83 21.11
N HIS A 320 31.05 -10.97 20.56
CA HIS A 320 31.64 -11.54 19.37
C HIS A 320 30.62 -11.67 18.25
N HIS A 321 30.94 -11.07 17.09
CA HIS A 321 30.19 -11.26 15.86
C HIS A 321 30.50 -12.63 15.26
N VAL A 322 29.49 -13.47 15.15
CA VAL A 322 29.63 -14.84 14.65
C VAL A 322 28.75 -15.05 13.41
N THR A 323 29.27 -15.91 12.52
CA THR A 323 28.53 -16.30 11.31
C THR A 323 27.85 -17.64 11.54
N ALA A 324 26.62 -17.78 11.09
CA ALA A 324 25.87 -19.03 11.17
C ALA A 324 26.49 -20.09 10.26
N VAL A 325 26.61 -21.28 10.77
CA VAL A 325 26.98 -22.48 9.99
C VAL A 325 25.76 -23.41 9.99
N LYS A 326 25.21 -23.71 8.82
CA LYS A 326 24.09 -24.64 8.70
C LYS A 326 24.56 -26.06 9.00
N SER A 327 23.86 -26.78 9.88
CA SER A 327 24.15 -28.20 10.18
C SER A 327 23.88 -29.06 8.94
N ALA A 328 24.80 -30.01 8.66
CA ALA A 328 24.63 -30.98 7.59
C ALA A 328 23.78 -32.20 8.03
N SER A 329 23.72 -32.47 9.33
CA SER A 329 23.04 -33.63 9.91
C SER A 329 21.63 -33.35 10.42
N GLU A 330 21.34 -32.10 10.82
CA GLU A 330 20.06 -31.73 11.39
C GLU A 330 19.36 -30.68 10.48
N PRO A 331 18.13 -30.97 10.02
CA PRO A 331 17.39 -30.04 9.17
C PRO A 331 17.08 -28.76 9.92
N ASN A 332 17.11 -27.63 9.20
CA ASN A 332 16.75 -26.30 9.71
C ASN A 332 17.50 -25.89 10.97
N THR A 333 18.75 -26.42 11.17
CA THR A 333 19.58 -26.17 12.32
C THR A 333 20.80 -25.37 11.94
N TYR A 334 21.11 -24.34 12.72
CA TYR A 334 22.20 -23.41 12.54
C TYR A 334 23.06 -23.33 13.80
N LEU A 335 24.36 -23.26 13.62
CA LEU A 335 25.37 -23.25 14.66
C LEU A 335 26.08 -21.90 14.65
N PHE A 336 26.07 -21.19 15.75
CA PHE A 336 26.84 -19.98 15.99
C PHE A 336 27.93 -20.31 16.99
N ALA A 337 29.19 -20.16 16.62
CA ALA A 337 30.29 -20.66 17.45
C ALA A 337 31.42 -19.64 17.58
N PHE A 338 31.99 -19.61 18.78
CA PHE A 338 33.19 -18.88 19.13
C PHE A 338 34.13 -19.79 19.90
N ALA A 339 35.46 -19.79 19.58
CA ALA A 339 36.46 -20.54 20.32
C ALA A 339 37.43 -19.57 20.98
N ASP A 340 37.63 -19.69 22.29
CA ASP A 340 38.71 -19.07 23.01
C ASP A 340 39.91 -20.05 23.14
N SER A 341 40.89 -19.75 24.01
CA SER A 341 42.06 -20.60 24.22
C SER A 341 41.71 -21.96 24.85
N THR A 342 40.55 -22.12 25.45
CA THR A 342 40.21 -23.31 26.24
C THR A 342 39.02 -24.08 25.67
N TYR A 343 37.97 -23.36 25.24
CA TYR A 343 36.72 -23.97 24.84
C TYR A 343 36.18 -23.46 23.52
N THR A 344 35.50 -24.33 22.77
CA THR A 344 34.54 -23.90 21.71
C THR A 344 33.18 -23.80 22.34
N LYS A 345 32.57 -22.63 22.22
CA LYS A 345 31.24 -22.27 22.72
C LYS A 345 30.29 -22.14 21.55
N ILE A 346 29.13 -22.78 21.62
CA ILE A 346 28.21 -22.90 20.48
C ILE A 346 26.79 -22.60 20.96
N ASN A 347 26.09 -21.70 20.24
CA ASN A 347 24.63 -21.65 20.26
C ASN A 347 24.09 -22.44 19.08
N LYS A 348 23.31 -23.48 19.35
CA LYS A 348 22.61 -24.28 18.36
C LYS A 348 21.18 -23.78 18.25
N VAL A 349 20.81 -23.26 17.09
CA VAL A 349 19.48 -22.71 16.81
C VAL A 349 18.76 -23.62 15.81
N GLN A 350 17.63 -24.17 16.20
CA GLN A 350 16.78 -25.01 15.36
C GLN A 350 15.47 -24.30 15.04
N LEU A 351 15.14 -24.20 13.76
CA LEU A 351 13.90 -23.63 13.25
C LEU A 351 12.86 -24.72 13.03
N ARG A 352 11.62 -24.46 13.43
CA ARG A 352 10.50 -25.33 13.11
C ARG A 352 9.18 -24.55 13.11
N ASN A 353 8.22 -25.03 12.35
CA ASN A 353 6.86 -24.51 12.43
C ASN A 353 6.08 -25.20 13.54
N ASP A 354 5.33 -24.43 14.30
CA ASP A 354 4.41 -24.94 15.32
C ASP A 354 3.34 -25.81 14.64
N PRO A 355 3.15 -27.07 15.07
CA PRO A 355 2.22 -27.96 14.39
C PRO A 355 0.74 -27.57 14.56
N GLN A 356 0.41 -26.70 15.52
CA GLN A 356 -0.96 -26.26 15.80
C GLN A 356 -1.28 -24.91 15.14
N THR A 357 -0.34 -23.96 15.19
CA THR A 357 -0.54 -22.60 14.70
C THR A 357 0.08 -22.36 13.33
N GLY A 358 1.02 -23.20 12.89
CA GLY A 358 1.83 -22.98 11.69
C GLY A 358 2.91 -21.91 11.85
N GLU A 359 2.98 -21.23 13.00
CA GLU A 359 3.97 -20.19 13.26
C GLU A 359 5.39 -20.72 13.23
N LEU A 360 6.30 -19.95 12.63
CA LEU A 360 7.72 -20.24 12.64
C LEU A 360 8.31 -19.96 14.01
N LYS A 361 8.89 -20.98 14.62
CA LYS A 361 9.52 -20.92 15.95
C LYS A 361 10.98 -21.35 15.87
N TYR A 362 11.77 -20.91 16.82
CA TYR A 362 13.14 -21.38 16.98
C TYR A 362 13.42 -21.80 18.41
N TYR A 363 14.36 -22.73 18.53
CA TYR A 363 14.92 -23.17 19.80
C TYR A 363 16.41 -22.84 19.79
N SER A 364 16.88 -22.19 20.84
CA SER A 364 18.30 -21.91 21.03
C SER A 364 18.79 -22.68 22.25
N THR A 365 19.86 -23.41 22.08
CA THR A 365 20.54 -24.13 23.17
C THR A 365 22.02 -23.84 23.11
N ALA A 366 22.64 -23.64 24.28
CA ALA A 366 24.04 -23.34 24.40
C ALA A 366 24.85 -24.61 24.76
N TRP A 367 25.99 -24.78 24.10
CA TRP A 367 26.87 -25.94 24.23
C TRP A 367 28.33 -25.52 24.30
N TYR A 368 29.17 -26.27 24.99
CA TYR A 368 30.61 -26.06 24.93
C TYR A 368 31.37 -27.39 24.84
N LYS A 369 32.62 -27.31 24.36
CA LYS A 369 33.57 -28.42 24.33
C LYS A 369 34.97 -27.90 24.47
N GLU A 370 35.86 -28.63 25.18
CA GLU A 370 37.23 -28.27 25.35
C GLU A 370 37.98 -28.33 24.01
N GLY A 371 38.84 -27.34 23.79
CA GLY A 371 39.60 -27.17 22.55
C GLY A 371 38.90 -26.38 21.46
N ASN A 372 39.54 -26.25 20.31
CA ASN A 372 39.01 -25.53 19.14
C ASN A 372 38.39 -26.50 18.13
N HIS A 373 37.06 -26.44 18.03
CA HIS A 373 36.25 -27.30 17.17
C HIS A 373 35.50 -26.52 16.05
N LEU A 374 36.01 -25.33 15.66
CA LEU A 374 35.40 -24.53 14.60
C LEU A 374 35.54 -25.15 13.22
N SER A 375 36.60 -25.90 13.01
CA SER A 375 36.84 -26.61 11.74
C SER A 375 35.78 -27.70 11.56
N ASN A 376 35.15 -27.73 10.38
CA ASN A 376 34.13 -28.71 10.02
C ASN A 376 32.87 -28.67 10.91
N LEU A 377 32.49 -27.51 11.46
CA LEU A 377 31.39 -27.33 12.39
C LEU A 377 30.05 -27.86 11.84
N ALA A 378 29.82 -27.71 10.52
CA ALA A 378 28.59 -28.17 9.88
C ALA A 378 28.33 -29.69 10.03
N ASN A 379 29.39 -30.49 10.16
CA ASN A 379 29.29 -31.96 10.23
C ASN A 379 29.49 -32.51 11.66
N GLN A 380 29.59 -31.63 12.67
CA GLN A 380 29.73 -32.08 14.05
C GLN A 380 28.37 -32.40 14.69
N ASP A 381 28.36 -33.45 15.50
CA ASP A 381 27.21 -33.77 16.36
C ASP A 381 27.30 -32.92 17.63
N ILE A 382 26.47 -31.84 17.69
CA ILE A 382 26.39 -30.94 18.83
C ILE A 382 25.39 -31.52 19.83
N SER A 383 25.85 -32.56 20.55
CA SER A 383 25.10 -33.26 21.60
C SER A 383 26.08 -33.87 22.61
N ASP A 384 25.58 -34.42 23.71
CA ASP A 384 26.36 -35.17 24.69
C ASP A 384 27.11 -36.35 24.04
N ASN A 385 26.52 -37.02 23.05
CA ASN A 385 27.15 -38.12 22.30
C ASN A 385 28.31 -37.64 21.48
N GLY A 386 28.28 -36.41 20.93
CA GLY A 386 29.41 -35.78 20.22
C GLY A 386 30.46 -35.19 21.15
N GLY A 387 30.30 -35.38 22.47
CA GLY A 387 31.22 -34.89 23.51
C GLY A 387 31.12 -33.39 23.77
N PHE A 388 29.99 -32.77 23.42
CA PHE A 388 29.64 -31.44 23.84
C PHE A 388 28.84 -31.49 25.13
N THR A 389 28.96 -30.48 25.94
CA THR A 389 28.21 -30.36 27.20
C THR A 389 27.25 -29.19 27.09
N ALA A 390 25.96 -29.46 27.43
CA ALA A 390 24.96 -28.40 27.44
C ALA A 390 25.21 -27.43 28.61
N VAL A 391 24.99 -26.12 28.32
CA VAL A 391 25.13 -25.08 29.34
C VAL A 391 23.82 -24.87 30.03
N ASN A 392 23.80 -25.11 31.35
CA ASN A 392 22.61 -24.96 32.22
C ASN A 392 22.72 -23.72 33.11
N ILE A 393 23.53 -22.74 32.77
CA ILE A 393 23.76 -21.52 33.55
C ILE A 393 23.12 -20.34 32.84
N ASN A 394 22.11 -19.73 33.49
CA ASN A 394 21.48 -18.52 32.96
C ASN A 394 22.51 -17.40 32.74
N GLY A 395 22.53 -16.83 31.55
CA GLY A 395 23.42 -15.73 31.17
C GLY A 395 24.85 -16.16 30.84
N ALA A 396 25.17 -17.47 30.72
CA ALA A 396 26.48 -17.92 30.29
C ALA A 396 26.87 -17.36 28.93
N TYR A 397 26.03 -17.56 27.94
CA TYR A 397 26.07 -16.84 26.68
C TYR A 397 24.73 -16.96 25.91
N THR A 398 24.42 -15.92 25.18
CA THR A 398 23.19 -15.74 24.40
C THR A 398 23.52 -15.19 23.02
N LEU A 399 22.55 -15.20 22.12
CA LEU A 399 22.64 -14.56 20.84
C LEU A 399 21.78 -13.27 20.83
N SER A 400 22.34 -12.22 20.27
CA SER A 400 21.64 -11.00 19.95
C SER A 400 21.85 -10.61 18.47
N ASP A 401 21.10 -9.62 17.99
CA ASP A 401 21.23 -9.12 16.61
C ASP A 401 21.22 -10.21 15.52
N LEU A 402 20.42 -11.25 15.71
CA LEU A 402 20.30 -12.36 14.77
C LEU A 402 19.83 -11.86 13.40
N LYS A 403 20.65 -12.08 12.38
CA LYS A 403 20.30 -11.75 10.98
C LYS A 403 19.68 -12.97 10.31
N VAL A 404 18.51 -12.76 9.73
CA VAL A 404 17.78 -13.76 8.98
C VAL A 404 17.59 -13.33 7.54
N GLU A 405 17.64 -14.29 6.63
CA GLU A 405 17.22 -14.14 5.25
C GLU A 405 16.03 -15.07 4.99
N HIS A 406 14.95 -14.53 4.49
CA HIS A 406 13.81 -15.30 4.04
C HIS A 406 13.91 -15.53 2.54
N GLN A 407 14.05 -16.79 2.15
CA GLN A 407 14.08 -17.24 0.75
C GLN A 407 12.71 -17.84 0.41
N GLN A 408 11.82 -17.03 -0.11
CA GLN A 408 10.50 -17.50 -0.50
C GLN A 408 10.48 -17.83 -1.99
N SER A 409 10.14 -19.08 -2.32
CA SER A 409 9.77 -19.48 -3.69
C SER A 409 8.40 -18.93 -4.00
N LEU A 410 8.34 -17.89 -4.83
CA LEU A 410 7.10 -17.29 -5.28
C LEU A 410 6.68 -17.96 -6.58
N THR A 411 5.58 -18.73 -6.56
CA THR A 411 4.93 -19.21 -7.77
C THR A 411 3.69 -18.37 -8.01
N VAL A 412 3.75 -17.48 -8.99
CA VAL A 412 2.62 -16.64 -9.40
C VAL A 412 2.10 -17.14 -10.74
N HIS A 413 0.81 -17.48 -10.80
CA HIS A 413 0.12 -17.75 -12.06
C HIS A 413 -0.63 -16.49 -12.48
N ALA A 414 -0.36 -15.99 -13.68
CA ALA A 414 -0.98 -14.80 -14.22
C ALA A 414 -1.35 -14.98 -15.70
N VAL A 415 -2.22 -14.08 -16.18
CA VAL A 415 -2.68 -14.04 -17.56
C VAL A 415 -2.43 -12.64 -18.12
N GLU A 416 -1.74 -12.56 -19.26
CA GLU A 416 -1.54 -11.32 -20.01
C GLU A 416 -2.45 -11.31 -21.24
N LYS A 417 -3.08 -10.13 -21.54
CA LYS A 417 -4.18 -10.14 -22.53
C LYS A 417 -3.72 -10.21 -23.97
N ASP A 418 -2.83 -9.34 -24.44
CA ASP A 418 -2.50 -9.26 -25.85
C ASP A 418 -1.01 -9.04 -26.08
N LEU A 419 -0.41 -9.89 -26.93
CA LEU A 419 0.96 -9.75 -27.39
C LEU A 419 0.96 -9.31 -28.87
N THR A 420 1.65 -8.22 -29.18
CA THR A 420 1.87 -7.81 -30.56
C THR A 420 3.34 -7.94 -30.95
N GLU A 421 3.57 -8.23 -32.25
CA GLU A 421 4.93 -8.27 -32.79
C GLU A 421 5.62 -6.88 -32.65
N TYR A 422 6.87 -6.84 -32.24
CA TYR A 422 7.74 -5.67 -32.09
C TYR A 422 7.52 -4.78 -30.87
N GLU A 423 6.62 -5.10 -29.94
CA GLU A 423 6.48 -4.31 -28.71
C GLU A 423 7.19 -4.97 -27.51
N TRP A 424 8.01 -4.18 -26.83
CA TRP A 424 8.51 -4.54 -25.49
C TRP A 424 7.49 -4.07 -24.46
N VAL A 425 6.78 -5.01 -23.84
CA VAL A 425 5.78 -4.73 -22.83
C VAL A 425 6.36 -5.01 -21.44
N THR A 426 6.14 -4.09 -20.51
CA THR A 426 6.56 -4.27 -19.13
C THR A 426 5.51 -5.08 -18.38
N TYR A 427 5.91 -6.17 -17.76
CA TYR A 427 5.03 -6.86 -16.81
C TYR A 427 4.77 -5.96 -15.61
N ALA A 428 3.51 -5.58 -15.43
CA ALA A 428 3.08 -4.74 -14.32
C ALA A 428 3.11 -5.55 -13.03
N ASN A 429 3.88 -5.12 -12.07
CA ASN A 429 3.63 -5.17 -10.63
C ASN A 429 4.86 -4.80 -9.79
N GLY A 430 5.77 -3.99 -10.34
CA GLY A 430 6.79 -3.32 -9.51
C GLY A 430 7.84 -4.19 -8.83
N ALA A 431 7.76 -5.53 -8.97
CA ALA A 431 8.79 -6.44 -8.51
C ALA A 431 9.78 -6.67 -9.67
N LEU A 432 11.06 -6.58 -9.38
CA LEU A 432 12.11 -6.97 -10.31
C LEU A 432 12.07 -8.50 -10.46
N ILE A 433 11.38 -9.00 -11.47
CA ILE A 433 11.31 -10.41 -11.83
C ILE A 433 12.38 -10.66 -12.89
N ASP A 434 13.25 -11.62 -12.64
CA ASP A 434 14.26 -12.01 -13.62
C ASP A 434 13.60 -12.84 -14.75
N ALA A 435 13.91 -12.56 -15.99
CA ALA A 435 13.38 -13.26 -17.14
C ALA A 435 13.60 -14.80 -17.10
N LYS A 436 14.66 -15.24 -16.44
CA LYS A 436 14.96 -16.67 -16.24
C LYS A 436 13.96 -17.39 -15.32
N ASP A 437 13.28 -16.65 -14.43
CA ASP A 437 12.34 -17.17 -13.43
C ASP A 437 10.90 -17.25 -13.95
N VAL A 438 10.66 -16.78 -15.18
CA VAL A 438 9.34 -16.82 -15.84
C VAL A 438 9.21 -18.06 -16.71
N ALA A 439 8.15 -18.80 -16.54
CA ALA A 439 7.76 -19.91 -17.39
C ALA A 439 6.42 -19.61 -18.07
N LEU A 440 6.41 -19.53 -19.38
CA LEU A 440 5.21 -19.38 -20.19
C LEU A 440 4.56 -20.75 -20.41
N SER A 441 3.22 -20.83 -20.43
CA SER A 441 2.50 -22.11 -20.58
C SER A 441 1.55 -22.12 -21.78
N GLU A 442 0.40 -21.55 -21.70
CA GLU A 442 -0.60 -21.59 -22.76
C GLU A 442 -1.05 -20.19 -23.18
N ALA A 443 -1.56 -20.08 -24.40
CA ALA A 443 -2.08 -18.84 -24.93
C ALA A 443 -3.11 -19.13 -26.05
N LYS A 444 -3.82 -18.10 -26.48
CA LYS A 444 -4.65 -18.13 -27.68
C LYS A 444 -3.93 -17.44 -28.82
N MET A 445 -3.72 -18.14 -29.91
CA MET A 445 -3.10 -17.58 -31.12
C MET A 445 -4.19 -17.14 -32.09
N GLY A 446 -4.16 -15.84 -32.43
CA GLY A 446 -5.07 -15.18 -33.38
C GLY A 446 -4.34 -14.43 -34.47
N GLY A 447 -5.06 -13.63 -35.23
CA GLY A 447 -4.55 -12.78 -36.31
C GLY A 447 -5.16 -13.10 -37.67
N THR A 448 -4.99 -12.18 -38.65
CA THR A 448 -5.66 -12.22 -39.93
C THR A 448 -5.31 -13.39 -40.84
N ALA A 449 -4.20 -14.09 -40.55
CA ALA A 449 -3.75 -15.26 -41.35
C ALA A 449 -4.08 -16.60 -40.67
N ILE A 450 -4.85 -16.63 -39.56
CA ILE A 450 -5.16 -17.88 -38.86
C ILE A 450 -6.50 -18.49 -39.31
N SER A 451 -7.55 -17.67 -39.37
CA SER A 451 -8.83 -18.12 -39.93
C SER A 451 -9.56 -16.95 -40.60
N THR A 452 -10.41 -17.28 -41.57
CA THR A 452 -11.25 -16.31 -42.29
C THR A 452 -12.43 -15.83 -41.46
N ASP A 453 -12.68 -16.46 -40.26
CA ASP A 453 -13.80 -16.18 -39.38
C ASP A 453 -13.37 -15.45 -38.08
N GLY A 454 -12.08 -15.12 -37.95
CA GLY A 454 -11.56 -14.42 -36.76
C GLY A 454 -11.42 -15.27 -35.48
N THR A 455 -11.58 -16.61 -35.59
CA THR A 455 -11.41 -17.50 -34.42
C THR A 455 -9.95 -17.61 -34.01
N THR A 456 -9.73 -17.72 -32.69
CA THR A 456 -8.42 -18.00 -32.11
C THR A 456 -8.26 -19.50 -31.84
N VAL A 457 -7.02 -19.99 -31.77
CA VAL A 457 -6.71 -21.39 -31.46
C VAL A 457 -5.84 -21.46 -30.19
N ASP A 458 -6.12 -22.42 -29.33
CA ASP A 458 -5.33 -22.68 -28.14
C ASP A 458 -3.98 -23.32 -28.51
N VAL A 459 -2.90 -22.79 -27.95
CA VAL A 459 -1.54 -23.21 -28.19
C VAL A 459 -0.76 -23.31 -26.88
N GLN A 460 0.14 -24.30 -26.83
CA GLN A 460 1.02 -24.48 -25.68
C GLN A 460 2.41 -23.92 -25.96
N ALA A 461 3.03 -23.33 -24.92
CA ALA A 461 4.39 -22.87 -24.99
C ALA A 461 5.38 -24.04 -25.00
N VAL A 462 6.34 -23.99 -25.89
CA VAL A 462 7.50 -24.89 -25.90
C VAL A 462 8.73 -24.03 -25.62
N LYS A 463 9.43 -24.31 -24.52
CA LYS A 463 10.67 -23.60 -24.16
C LYS A 463 11.78 -23.98 -25.14
N SER A 464 12.44 -22.98 -25.71
CA SER A 464 13.58 -23.20 -26.63
C SER A 464 14.82 -23.70 -25.86
N ASN A 465 15.45 -24.74 -26.36
CA ASN A 465 16.74 -25.22 -25.90
C ASN A 465 17.92 -24.44 -26.51
N ARG A 466 17.65 -23.66 -27.57
CA ARG A 466 18.68 -22.93 -28.33
C ARG A 466 18.88 -21.51 -27.84
N LYS A 467 17.84 -20.87 -27.28
CA LYS A 467 17.89 -19.47 -26.81
C LYS A 467 17.34 -19.39 -25.38
N PRO A 468 18.07 -18.76 -24.44
CA PRO A 468 17.61 -18.59 -23.09
C PRO A 468 16.33 -17.72 -23.08
N ASN A 469 15.45 -17.97 -22.14
CA ASN A 469 14.21 -17.21 -21.90
C ASN A 469 13.31 -17.03 -23.13
N THR A 470 13.36 -18.01 -24.05
CA THR A 470 12.62 -17.97 -25.31
C THR A 470 11.60 -19.13 -25.34
N TYR A 471 10.38 -18.78 -25.76
CA TYR A 471 9.26 -19.73 -25.88
C TYR A 471 8.65 -19.68 -27.28
N VAL A 472 8.21 -20.82 -27.77
CA VAL A 472 7.64 -21.01 -29.08
C VAL A 472 6.22 -21.50 -28.96
N TYR A 473 5.29 -20.78 -29.56
CA TYR A 473 3.90 -21.20 -29.70
C TYR A 473 3.64 -21.56 -31.17
N ALA A 474 3.15 -22.73 -31.44
CA ALA A 474 2.95 -23.20 -32.82
C ALA A 474 1.66 -23.99 -33.02
N LYS A 475 1.09 -23.82 -34.18
CA LYS A 475 -0.07 -24.61 -34.64
C LYS A 475 0.01 -24.89 -36.13
N VAL A 476 -0.27 -26.10 -36.54
CA VAL A 476 -0.45 -26.42 -37.96
C VAL A 476 -1.87 -26.05 -38.37
N LEU A 477 -1.99 -25.14 -39.31
CA LEU A 477 -3.26 -24.65 -39.82
C LEU A 477 -3.16 -24.53 -41.35
N GLY A 478 -3.94 -25.37 -42.04
CA GLY A 478 -3.81 -25.58 -43.48
C GLY A 478 -2.45 -26.17 -43.87
N PRO A 479 -1.81 -25.74 -44.95
CA PRO A 479 -0.53 -26.28 -45.44
C PRO A 479 0.69 -25.78 -44.64
N TYR A 480 0.50 -24.93 -43.59
CA TYR A 480 1.58 -24.23 -42.89
C TYR A 480 1.60 -24.52 -41.39
N THR A 481 2.81 -24.57 -40.82
CA THR A 481 3.02 -24.39 -39.40
C THR A 481 3.16 -22.89 -39.11
N LYS A 482 2.27 -22.36 -38.29
CA LYS A 482 2.19 -20.98 -37.83
C LYS A 482 2.79 -20.87 -36.44
N ILE A 483 3.68 -19.91 -36.25
CA ILE A 483 4.52 -19.83 -35.02
C ILE A 483 4.56 -18.40 -34.51
N VAL A 484 4.49 -18.27 -33.18
CA VAL A 484 4.89 -17.04 -32.48
C VAL A 484 6.04 -17.35 -31.53
N VAL A 485 7.14 -16.66 -31.67
CA VAL A 485 8.30 -16.75 -30.79
C VAL A 485 8.24 -15.59 -29.79
N VAL A 486 8.27 -15.90 -28.51
CA VAL A 486 8.30 -14.93 -27.40
C VAL A 486 9.65 -14.99 -26.73
N GLU A 487 10.36 -13.86 -26.70
CA GLU A 487 11.65 -13.68 -26.01
C GLU A 487 11.45 -12.78 -24.79
N LEU A 488 11.84 -13.27 -23.59
CA LEU A 488 11.80 -12.52 -22.35
C LEU A 488 13.17 -11.93 -22.04
N ALA A 489 13.21 -10.67 -21.60
CA ALA A 489 14.43 -10.00 -21.18
C ALA A 489 14.15 -8.96 -20.10
N ASN A 490 15.15 -8.68 -19.26
CA ASN A 490 15.11 -7.55 -18.36
C ASN A 490 15.70 -6.31 -19.03
N ASP A 491 15.02 -5.18 -18.91
CA ASP A 491 15.50 -3.91 -19.41
C ASP A 491 16.80 -3.53 -18.69
N PRO A 492 17.91 -3.29 -19.42
CA PRO A 492 19.21 -3.05 -18.82
C PRO A 492 19.30 -1.74 -18.00
N LYS A 493 18.34 -0.81 -18.17
CA LYS A 493 18.31 0.46 -17.45
C LYS A 493 17.39 0.44 -16.23
N THR A 494 16.26 -0.24 -16.34
CA THR A 494 15.22 -0.24 -15.30
C THR A 494 15.11 -1.56 -14.55
N GLY A 495 15.71 -2.64 -15.04
CA GLY A 495 15.56 -4.00 -14.53
C GLY A 495 14.17 -4.61 -14.77
N ALA A 496 13.24 -3.85 -15.35
CA ALA A 496 11.87 -4.33 -15.59
C ALA A 496 11.85 -5.50 -16.58
N LEU A 497 11.06 -6.54 -16.26
CA LEU A 497 10.83 -7.65 -17.17
C LEU A 497 10.04 -7.17 -18.38
N LYS A 498 10.53 -7.51 -19.56
CA LYS A 498 9.91 -7.20 -20.86
C LYS A 498 9.88 -8.45 -21.72
N TYR A 499 8.97 -8.49 -22.66
CA TYR A 499 8.95 -9.52 -23.69
C TYR A 499 8.80 -8.92 -25.07
N GLN A 500 9.24 -9.70 -26.07
CA GLN A 500 9.06 -9.39 -27.47
C GLN A 500 8.47 -10.63 -28.17
N ALA A 501 7.43 -10.41 -28.97
CA ALA A 501 6.82 -11.47 -29.76
C ALA A 501 7.08 -11.25 -31.26
N ARG A 502 7.36 -12.33 -31.99
CA ARG A 502 7.56 -12.32 -33.42
C ARG A 502 6.85 -13.49 -34.08
N SER A 503 6.10 -13.25 -35.14
CA SER A 503 5.35 -14.27 -35.86
C SER A 503 6.08 -14.77 -37.11
N TRP A 504 5.97 -16.09 -37.33
CA TRP A 504 6.63 -16.83 -38.40
C TRP A 504 5.70 -17.88 -38.97
N TYR A 505 5.97 -18.34 -40.20
CA TYR A 505 5.34 -19.52 -40.78
C TYR A 505 6.32 -20.32 -41.58
N LYS A 506 6.02 -21.62 -41.78
CA LYS A 506 6.76 -22.52 -42.64
C LYS A 506 5.80 -23.56 -43.26
N GLU A 507 6.00 -23.93 -44.48
CA GLU A 507 5.20 -24.94 -45.15
C GLU A 507 5.43 -26.33 -44.53
N GLY A 508 4.35 -27.07 -44.33
CA GLY A 508 4.36 -28.41 -43.72
C GLY A 508 4.13 -28.39 -42.20
N ASN A 509 4.28 -29.56 -41.57
CA ASN A 509 4.13 -29.73 -40.12
C ASN A 509 5.52 -29.75 -39.47
N HIS A 510 5.78 -28.72 -38.67
CA HIS A 510 7.04 -28.51 -37.94
C HIS A 510 6.80 -28.38 -36.43
N THR A 511 5.86 -29.10 -35.86
CA THR A 511 5.56 -29.06 -34.43
C THR A 511 6.27 -30.12 -33.61
N ALA A 512 6.97 -31.07 -34.21
CA ALA A 512 7.47 -32.27 -33.52
C ALA A 512 8.68 -31.99 -32.59
N ASP A 513 9.53 -31.01 -32.90
CA ASP A 513 10.74 -30.71 -32.10
C ASP A 513 10.99 -29.19 -31.94
N LEU A 514 9.95 -28.45 -31.64
CA LEU A 514 10.00 -26.97 -31.51
C LEU A 514 11.04 -26.48 -30.53
N ALA A 515 11.37 -27.26 -29.50
CA ALA A 515 12.36 -26.90 -28.51
C ALA A 515 13.78 -26.74 -29.11
N ASN A 516 14.11 -27.56 -30.12
CA ASN A 516 15.41 -27.56 -30.77
C ASN A 516 15.39 -26.90 -32.17
N GLU A 517 14.24 -26.45 -32.64
CA GLU A 517 14.09 -25.86 -33.97
C GLU A 517 14.73 -24.45 -34.03
N ASP A 518 15.49 -24.22 -35.09
CA ASP A 518 16.01 -22.88 -35.37
C ASP A 518 14.99 -22.10 -36.24
N ILE A 519 14.18 -21.29 -35.58
CA ILE A 519 13.15 -20.49 -36.23
C ILE A 519 13.81 -19.21 -36.79
N SER A 520 14.34 -19.35 -38.01
CA SER A 520 15.03 -18.28 -38.71
C SER A 520 14.79 -18.40 -40.24
N SER A 521 15.02 -17.32 -40.97
CA SER A 521 14.92 -17.32 -42.41
C SER A 521 15.92 -18.27 -43.09
N ALA A 522 17.06 -18.53 -42.43
CA ALA A 522 18.07 -19.47 -42.94
C ALA A 522 17.54 -20.92 -42.98
N ASN A 523 16.58 -21.27 -42.13
CA ASN A 523 15.96 -22.59 -42.03
C ASN A 523 14.58 -22.66 -42.68
N GLY A 524 14.29 -21.77 -43.61
CA GLY A 524 13.08 -21.75 -44.41
C GLY A 524 11.83 -21.26 -43.64
N TYR A 525 12.00 -20.57 -42.52
CA TYR A 525 10.91 -19.87 -41.87
C TYR A 525 10.77 -18.47 -42.45
N HIS A 526 9.53 -18.05 -42.63
CA HIS A 526 9.20 -16.74 -43.18
C HIS A 526 8.63 -15.86 -42.05
N SER A 527 9.32 -14.73 -41.77
CA SER A 527 8.83 -13.74 -40.80
C SER A 527 7.61 -13.04 -41.36
N MET A 528 6.60 -12.87 -40.52
CA MET A 528 5.41 -12.07 -40.84
C MET A 528 5.61 -10.66 -40.28
N GLY A 529 5.44 -9.65 -41.13
CA GLY A 529 5.50 -8.26 -40.70
C GLY A 529 4.30 -7.84 -39.83
N LYS A 530 4.16 -6.55 -39.55
CA LYS A 530 3.03 -5.99 -38.78
C LYS A 530 1.69 -6.53 -39.30
N GLY A 531 0.89 -7.11 -38.42
CA GLY A 531 -0.40 -7.75 -38.74
C GLY A 531 -0.34 -9.27 -38.94
N GLY A 532 0.76 -9.92 -38.53
CA GLY A 532 0.89 -11.36 -38.50
C GLY A 532 0.05 -12.04 -37.42
N TYR A 533 0.60 -13.05 -36.78
CA TYR A 533 -0.07 -13.75 -35.67
C TYR A 533 0.13 -12.99 -34.35
N SER A 534 -0.89 -12.96 -33.51
CA SER A 534 -0.85 -12.41 -32.17
C SER A 534 -1.18 -13.49 -31.15
N LEU A 535 -0.74 -13.32 -29.92
CA LEU A 535 -1.13 -14.12 -28.78
C LEU A 535 -2.04 -13.29 -27.87
N SER A 536 -3.09 -13.92 -27.36
CA SER A 536 -3.93 -13.39 -26.29
C SER A 536 -4.09 -14.42 -25.19
N ASP A 537 -4.57 -13.99 -24.01
CA ASP A 537 -4.71 -14.87 -22.84
C ASP A 537 -3.41 -15.67 -22.57
N LEU A 538 -2.26 -14.99 -22.58
CA LEU A 538 -0.96 -15.60 -22.30
C LEU A 538 -0.88 -15.99 -20.83
N HIS A 539 -0.74 -17.28 -20.55
CA HIS A 539 -0.54 -17.79 -19.21
C HIS A 539 0.94 -17.96 -18.91
N TYR A 540 1.35 -17.51 -17.75
CA TYR A 540 2.71 -17.66 -17.27
C TYR A 540 2.76 -17.93 -15.77
N SER A 541 3.83 -18.55 -15.32
CA SER A 541 4.17 -18.72 -13.92
C SER A 541 5.51 -18.06 -13.64
N VAL A 542 5.66 -17.50 -12.45
CA VAL A 542 6.93 -16.93 -11.99
C VAL A 542 7.43 -17.77 -10.83
N ASN A 543 8.62 -18.35 -10.97
CA ASN A 543 9.34 -19.05 -9.92
C ASN A 543 10.52 -18.17 -9.50
N ALA A 544 10.26 -17.19 -8.66
CA ALA A 544 11.31 -16.33 -8.13
C ALA A 544 11.63 -16.69 -6.69
N VAL A 545 12.90 -16.71 -6.35
CA VAL A 545 13.35 -16.74 -4.95
C VAL A 545 13.51 -15.30 -4.49
N ARG A 546 12.58 -14.83 -3.66
CA ARG A 546 12.68 -13.53 -3.03
C ARG A 546 13.48 -13.65 -1.74
N SER A 547 14.61 -12.95 -1.62
CA SER A 547 15.38 -12.86 -0.38
C SER A 547 15.09 -11.53 0.31
N THR A 548 14.61 -11.60 1.55
CA THR A 548 14.45 -10.44 2.43
C THR A 548 15.36 -10.63 3.65
N SER A 549 16.07 -9.59 4.08
CA SER A 549 17.00 -9.65 5.22
C SER A 549 16.44 -8.84 6.38
N GLU A 550 16.34 -9.46 7.56
CA GLU A 550 15.87 -8.83 8.80
C GLU A 550 16.80 -9.08 9.99
N THR A 551 16.64 -8.26 11.03
CA THR A 551 17.29 -8.49 12.33
C THR A 551 16.22 -8.93 13.33
N VAL A 552 16.46 -10.04 13.98
CA VAL A 552 15.63 -10.54 15.08
C VAL A 552 16.24 -10.03 16.39
N ALA A 553 15.38 -9.61 17.33
CA ALA A 553 15.82 -9.22 18.68
C ALA A 553 16.45 -10.41 19.46
N ASP A 554 17.02 -10.12 20.61
CA ASP A 554 17.74 -11.07 21.46
C ASP A 554 17.06 -12.43 21.59
N ILE A 555 17.87 -13.48 21.49
CA ILE A 555 17.45 -14.87 21.66
C ILE A 555 17.86 -15.32 23.06
N ASP A 556 16.87 -15.66 23.89
CA ASP A 556 17.11 -16.28 25.19
C ASP A 556 17.30 -17.80 25.04
N GLU A 557 18.26 -18.34 25.75
CA GLU A 557 18.47 -19.78 25.86
C GLU A 557 17.26 -20.48 26.51
N TYR A 558 16.97 -21.68 26.07
CA TYR A 558 15.92 -22.56 26.59
C TYR A 558 14.47 -22.14 26.43
N THR A 559 14.18 -21.07 25.66
CA THR A 559 12.79 -20.67 25.39
C THR A 559 12.35 -21.05 23.97
N ASP A 560 11.14 -21.59 23.88
CA ASP A 560 10.42 -21.73 22.63
C ASP A 560 9.90 -20.34 22.23
N GLN A 561 10.58 -19.70 21.29
CA GLN A 561 10.24 -18.34 20.86
C GLN A 561 9.73 -18.34 19.43
N THR A 562 8.79 -17.47 19.17
CA THR A 562 8.30 -17.21 17.81
C THR A 562 9.26 -16.24 17.13
N LEU A 563 9.90 -16.68 16.03
CA LEU A 563 10.58 -15.78 15.13
C LEU A 563 9.56 -14.79 14.59
N PHE A 564 9.94 -13.56 14.45
CA PHE A 564 9.03 -12.49 14.04
C PHE A 564 7.87 -12.25 15.01
N LYS A 565 8.08 -12.53 16.31
CA LYS A 565 7.24 -11.92 17.33
C LYS A 565 7.20 -10.43 16.99
N PRO A 566 6.03 -9.82 16.79
CA PRO A 566 5.99 -8.38 16.76
C PRO A 566 6.66 -7.94 18.05
N ALA A 567 7.81 -7.29 17.96
CA ALA A 567 8.46 -6.77 19.13
C ALA A 567 7.41 -5.96 19.84
N THR A 568 7.17 -6.24 21.10
CA THR A 568 6.24 -5.48 21.95
C THR A 568 6.60 -3.99 21.98
N ASP A 569 7.76 -3.63 21.43
CA ASP A 569 8.28 -2.26 21.23
C ASP A 569 8.54 -1.89 19.76
N SER A 570 8.47 -2.79 18.80
CA SER A 570 8.61 -2.44 17.39
C SER A 570 7.24 -2.06 16.82
N GLY A 571 6.87 -0.86 17.16
CA GLY A 571 6.18 0.02 16.30
C GLY A 571 4.93 -0.49 15.62
N GLU A 572 3.86 -0.77 16.39
CA GLU A 572 2.53 -0.60 15.81
C GLU A 572 2.48 0.80 15.20
N SER A 573 2.44 0.88 13.90
CA SER A 573 2.20 2.15 13.25
C SER A 573 0.74 2.53 13.43
N SER A 574 0.49 3.77 13.81
CA SER A 574 -0.88 4.26 13.99
C SER A 574 -1.07 5.64 13.38
N GLY A 575 -2.26 5.91 12.94
CA GLY A 575 -2.67 7.22 12.47
C GLY A 575 -3.78 7.16 11.44
N ASP A 576 -4.72 8.06 11.61
CA ASP A 576 -5.88 8.18 10.75
C ASP A 576 -5.60 9.09 9.54
N VAL A 577 -6.34 8.88 8.48
CA VAL A 577 -6.38 9.77 7.33
C VAL A 577 -7.76 10.39 7.25
N HIS A 578 -7.84 11.70 7.41
CA HIS A 578 -9.06 12.46 7.26
C HIS A 578 -8.99 13.31 5.99
N PHE A 579 -9.80 12.98 5.01
CA PHE A 579 -9.95 13.74 3.79
C PHE A 579 -11.32 14.45 3.80
N ASN A 580 -11.28 15.77 3.76
CA ASN A 580 -12.48 16.59 3.68
C ASN A 580 -12.32 17.60 2.54
N GLY A 581 -12.85 17.27 1.37
CA GLY A 581 -12.63 18.15 0.23
C GLY A 581 -13.18 17.63 -1.10
N ALA A 582 -12.76 18.29 -2.16
CA ALA A 582 -13.14 17.93 -3.52
C ALA A 582 -11.94 18.00 -4.49
N GLY A 583 -11.99 17.18 -5.54
CA GLY A 583 -10.94 17.17 -6.57
C GLY A 583 -11.37 16.44 -7.84
N GLY A 584 -10.68 16.68 -8.95
CA GLY A 584 -10.86 15.90 -10.16
C GLY A 584 -10.46 14.44 -9.94
N GLY A 585 -9.30 14.21 -9.32
CA GLY A 585 -8.83 12.90 -8.91
C GLY A 585 -8.34 12.90 -7.45
N ASN A 586 -8.84 12.00 -6.63
CA ASN A 586 -8.41 11.83 -5.26
C ASN A 586 -7.86 10.41 -5.06
N VAL A 587 -6.61 10.29 -4.62
CA VAL A 587 -5.95 9.02 -4.34
C VAL A 587 -5.48 9.01 -2.89
N ILE A 588 -6.01 8.08 -2.11
CA ILE A 588 -5.61 7.88 -0.71
C ILE A 588 -5.04 6.48 -0.57
N LYS A 589 -3.82 6.38 -0.06
CA LYS A 589 -3.18 5.12 0.32
C LYS A 589 -2.82 5.18 1.80
N SER A 590 -3.37 4.29 2.59
CA SER A 590 -3.01 4.13 4.01
C SER A 590 -2.58 2.70 4.26
N ASN A 591 -1.37 2.55 4.81
CA ASN A 591 -0.82 1.26 5.21
C ASN A 591 -0.24 1.41 6.63
N VAL A 592 -1.04 1.14 7.64
CA VAL A 592 -0.69 1.25 9.06
C VAL A 592 -1.26 0.06 9.83
N THR A 593 -0.68 -0.29 10.98
CA THR A 593 -1.22 -1.37 11.82
C THR A 593 -2.59 -1.00 12.38
N ARG A 594 -2.73 0.23 12.90
CA ARG A 594 -3.98 0.77 13.46
C ARG A 594 -4.25 2.15 12.88
N GLY A 595 -5.37 2.33 12.25
CA GLY A 595 -5.75 3.63 11.71
C GLY A 595 -6.94 3.51 10.77
N ASN A 596 -7.72 4.56 10.73
CA ASN A 596 -8.93 4.66 9.94
C ASN A 596 -8.71 5.56 8.73
N VAL A 597 -9.53 5.38 7.72
CA VAL A 597 -9.61 6.29 6.59
C VAL A 597 -11.02 6.85 6.52
N TYR A 598 -11.14 8.16 6.69
CA TYR A 598 -12.38 8.91 6.56
C TYR A 598 -12.32 9.79 5.32
N PHE A 599 -13.17 9.51 4.37
CA PHE A 599 -13.33 10.30 3.16
C PHE A 599 -14.68 11.00 3.17
N ASN A 600 -14.68 12.30 3.14
CA ASN A 600 -15.87 13.11 3.01
C ASN A 600 -15.68 14.12 1.88
N GLY A 601 -16.33 13.89 0.75
CA GLY A 601 -16.13 14.77 -0.39
C GLY A 601 -16.56 14.23 -1.73
N GLY A 602 -16.02 14.82 -2.79
CA GLY A 602 -16.35 14.44 -4.14
C GLY A 602 -15.21 14.57 -5.13
N GLY A 603 -15.34 13.91 -6.27
CA GLY A 603 -14.36 14.00 -7.35
C GLY A 603 -14.81 13.26 -8.60
N ILE A 604 -14.12 13.44 -9.72
CA ILE A 604 -14.40 12.63 -10.90
C ILE A 604 -13.97 11.19 -10.61
N ALA A 605 -12.78 11.00 -10.02
CA ALA A 605 -12.28 9.70 -9.62
C ALA A 605 -11.80 9.72 -8.17
N ASN A 606 -12.29 8.79 -7.35
CA ASN A 606 -11.85 8.61 -5.97
C ASN A 606 -11.29 7.19 -5.81
N VAL A 607 -10.03 7.07 -5.41
CA VAL A 607 -9.35 5.79 -5.20
C VAL A 607 -8.86 5.73 -3.76
N ILE A 608 -9.33 4.77 -2.98
CA ILE A 608 -8.90 4.54 -1.61
C ILE A 608 -8.34 3.13 -1.49
N LEU A 609 -7.08 3.03 -1.13
CA LEU A 609 -6.40 1.78 -0.82
C LEU A 609 -6.01 1.81 0.67
N HIS A 610 -6.76 1.10 1.49
CA HIS A 610 -6.55 1.05 2.93
C HIS A 610 -6.17 -0.37 3.35
N SER A 611 -4.94 -0.53 3.80
CA SER A 611 -4.43 -1.76 4.41
C SER A 611 -4.11 -1.49 5.87
N SER A 612 -4.82 -2.14 6.79
CA SER A 612 -4.56 -2.03 8.23
C SER A 612 -5.05 -3.29 8.94
N GLN A 613 -4.32 -3.74 9.96
CA GLN A 613 -4.79 -4.88 10.77
C GLN A 613 -6.10 -4.53 11.47
N PHE A 614 -6.13 -3.35 12.11
CA PHE A 614 -7.28 -2.87 12.88
C PHE A 614 -7.60 -1.44 12.43
N GLY A 615 -8.60 -1.26 11.60
CA GLY A 615 -8.98 0.06 11.13
C GLY A 615 -10.15 0.03 10.16
N HIS A 616 -10.96 1.08 10.22
CA HIS A 616 -12.18 1.22 9.44
C HIS A 616 -11.95 2.10 8.22
N THR A 617 -12.72 1.87 7.17
CA THR A 617 -12.81 2.78 6.03
C THR A 617 -14.23 3.31 5.94
N GLU A 618 -14.36 4.62 5.99
CA GLU A 618 -15.64 5.30 5.79
C GLU A 618 -15.54 6.25 4.59
N PHE A 619 -16.43 6.06 3.65
CA PHE A 619 -16.59 6.90 2.47
C PHE A 619 -17.98 7.52 2.44
N ASN A 620 -18.01 8.84 2.47
CA ASN A 620 -19.21 9.64 2.29
C ASN A 620 -18.98 10.61 1.13
N GLY A 621 -19.62 10.35 -0.02
CA GLY A 621 -19.38 11.26 -1.14
C GLY A 621 -19.83 10.75 -2.49
N GLY A 622 -19.35 11.39 -3.53
CA GLY A 622 -19.71 11.06 -4.90
C GLY A 622 -18.58 11.28 -5.90
N GLY A 623 -18.71 10.62 -7.06
CA GLY A 623 -17.75 10.77 -8.15
C GLY A 623 -18.20 9.98 -9.37
N ALA A 624 -17.60 10.21 -10.54
CA ALA A 624 -17.90 9.37 -11.68
C ALA A 624 -17.40 7.94 -11.44
N ALA A 625 -16.22 7.79 -10.83
CA ALA A 625 -15.68 6.49 -10.46
C ALA A 625 -15.21 6.48 -8.99
N ASN A 626 -15.67 5.52 -8.22
CA ASN A 626 -15.21 5.30 -6.85
C ASN A 626 -14.65 3.88 -6.74
N VAL A 627 -13.37 3.76 -6.39
CA VAL A 627 -12.67 2.48 -6.21
C VAL A 627 -12.14 2.43 -4.77
N ILE A 628 -12.64 1.51 -3.98
CA ILE A 628 -12.24 1.37 -2.58
C ILE A 628 -11.81 -0.06 -2.32
N VAL A 629 -10.61 -0.23 -1.82
CA VAL A 629 -10.06 -1.52 -1.39
C VAL A 629 -9.66 -1.39 0.07
N LYS A 630 -10.33 -2.12 0.94
CA LYS A 630 -9.99 -2.29 2.35
C LYS A 630 -9.48 -3.71 2.57
N SER A 631 -8.31 -3.84 3.16
CA SER A 631 -7.74 -5.13 3.55
C SER A 631 -7.23 -5.12 4.99
N GLY A 632 -7.18 -6.29 5.64
CA GLY A 632 -6.64 -6.45 7.00
C GLY A 632 -7.29 -7.59 7.79
N GLU A 633 -6.99 -7.67 9.08
CA GLU A 633 -7.55 -8.69 9.98
C GLU A 633 -8.98 -8.34 10.39
N GLU A 634 -9.15 -7.12 10.89
CA GLU A 634 -10.40 -6.58 11.39
C GLU A 634 -10.65 -5.17 10.83
N GLY A 635 -11.87 -4.71 10.91
CA GLY A 635 -12.25 -3.37 10.51
C GLY A 635 -13.32 -3.35 9.43
N ASP A 636 -14.19 -2.37 9.55
CA ASP A 636 -15.37 -2.25 8.70
C ASP A 636 -15.07 -1.44 7.43
N LEU A 637 -15.84 -1.69 6.40
CA LEU A 637 -15.97 -0.82 5.25
C LEU A 637 -17.40 -0.26 5.20
N THR A 638 -17.51 1.04 5.37
CA THR A 638 -18.77 1.77 5.20
C THR A 638 -18.69 2.65 3.96
N PHE A 639 -19.62 2.49 3.05
CA PHE A 639 -19.74 3.31 1.85
C PHE A 639 -21.14 3.93 1.74
N ARG A 640 -21.19 5.23 1.64
CA ARG A 640 -22.39 6.00 1.37
C ARG A 640 -22.13 6.98 0.24
N GLY A 641 -22.51 6.58 -0.96
CA GLY A 641 -22.14 7.40 -2.11
C GLY A 641 -22.81 7.02 -3.41
N ALA A 642 -22.56 7.86 -4.40
CA ALA A 642 -23.04 7.65 -5.75
C ALA A 642 -21.94 7.91 -6.79
N GLY A 643 -22.02 7.19 -7.92
CA GLY A 643 -21.08 7.35 -9.04
C GLY A 643 -21.56 6.60 -10.27
N LEU A 644 -20.99 6.89 -11.43
CA LEU A 644 -21.25 6.07 -12.62
C LEU A 644 -20.79 4.64 -12.38
N ALA A 645 -19.61 4.48 -11.76
CA ALA A 645 -19.08 3.18 -11.37
C ALA A 645 -18.59 3.20 -9.92
N ASN A 646 -19.06 2.24 -9.12
CA ASN A 646 -18.56 2.01 -7.76
C ASN A 646 -18.00 0.58 -7.68
N VAL A 647 -16.70 0.47 -7.37
CA VAL A 647 -15.99 -0.80 -7.19
C VAL A 647 -15.46 -0.87 -5.77
N LEU A 648 -16.03 -1.76 -4.97
CA LEU A 648 -15.72 -1.88 -3.55
C LEU A 648 -15.23 -3.28 -3.23
N VAL A 649 -14.04 -3.38 -2.67
CA VAL A 649 -13.45 -4.65 -2.22
C VAL A 649 -13.16 -4.55 -0.74
N HIS A 650 -13.72 -5.44 0.05
CA HIS A 650 -13.44 -5.57 1.47
C HIS A 650 -12.92 -6.98 1.76
N GLN A 651 -11.65 -7.06 2.06
CA GLN A 651 -10.96 -8.29 2.42
C GLN A 651 -10.49 -8.18 3.87
N SER A 652 -11.22 -8.78 4.81
CA SER A 652 -10.81 -8.89 6.21
C SER A 652 -11.38 -10.16 6.82
N LYS A 653 -10.67 -10.76 7.79
CA LYS A 653 -11.15 -11.98 8.45
C LYS A 653 -12.47 -11.70 9.17
N GLN A 654 -12.51 -10.60 9.92
CA GLN A 654 -13.70 -10.11 10.61
C GLN A 654 -13.92 -8.64 10.25
N GLY A 655 -15.14 -8.16 10.39
CA GLY A 655 -15.52 -6.82 10.05
C GLY A 655 -16.75 -6.78 9.15
N LYS A 656 -17.51 -5.72 9.27
CA LYS A 656 -18.74 -5.51 8.53
C LYS A 656 -18.45 -4.77 7.21
N MET A 657 -19.13 -5.16 6.15
CA MET A 657 -19.25 -4.33 4.96
C MET A 657 -20.65 -3.77 4.88
N ASP A 658 -20.79 -2.43 4.91
CA ASP A 658 -22.05 -1.71 4.93
C ASP A 658 -22.09 -0.70 3.78
N VAL A 659 -22.89 -0.97 2.76
CA VAL A 659 -22.86 -0.21 1.51
C VAL A 659 -24.25 0.31 1.14
N TYR A 660 -24.30 1.62 0.87
CA TYR A 660 -25.40 2.30 0.21
C TYR A 660 -24.85 2.98 -1.05
N ALA A 661 -25.02 2.32 -2.20
CA ALA A 661 -24.42 2.77 -3.45
C ALA A 661 -25.47 3.03 -4.53
N GLY A 662 -25.41 4.21 -5.14
CA GLY A 662 -26.19 4.59 -6.32
C GLY A 662 -25.30 4.79 -7.55
N GLY A 663 -25.80 4.49 -8.76
CA GLY A 663 -25.01 4.72 -9.97
C GLY A 663 -25.49 4.01 -11.22
N ALA A 664 -24.59 3.87 -12.19
CA ALA A 664 -24.87 3.05 -13.36
C ALA A 664 -24.42 1.60 -13.12
N VAL A 665 -23.26 1.41 -12.49
CA VAL A 665 -22.73 0.07 -12.17
C VAL A 665 -22.15 0.04 -10.75
N ASN A 666 -22.57 -0.94 -9.97
CA ASN A 666 -21.98 -1.25 -8.66
C ASN A 666 -21.37 -2.66 -8.67
N VAL A 667 -20.11 -2.76 -8.29
CA VAL A 667 -19.39 -4.05 -8.13
C VAL A 667 -18.85 -4.14 -6.70
N LEU A 668 -19.34 -5.09 -5.94
CA LEU A 668 -18.99 -5.29 -4.55
C LEU A 668 -18.40 -6.68 -4.32
N VAL A 669 -17.28 -6.75 -3.62
CA VAL A 669 -16.64 -8.01 -3.22
C VAL A 669 -16.33 -7.96 -1.73
N ARG A 670 -16.88 -8.88 -0.95
CA ARG A 670 -16.56 -9.12 0.45
C ARG A 670 -15.90 -10.48 0.60
N ILE A 671 -14.72 -10.52 1.23
CA ILE A 671 -13.99 -11.76 1.55
C ILE A 671 -13.73 -11.77 3.07
N GLY A 672 -14.26 -12.78 3.75
CA GLY A 672 -14.14 -13.01 5.20
C GLY A 672 -15.50 -13.19 5.89
N ASP A 673 -15.48 -13.55 7.16
CA ASP A 673 -16.65 -14.06 7.91
C ASP A 673 -17.55 -12.97 8.53
N GLY A 674 -17.24 -11.70 8.34
CA GLY A 674 -18.05 -10.59 8.85
C GLY A 674 -19.39 -10.39 8.10
N GLN A 675 -20.25 -9.60 8.73
CA GLN A 675 -21.56 -9.27 8.15
C GLN A 675 -21.44 -8.50 6.84
N TYR A 676 -22.35 -8.78 5.92
CA TYR A 676 -22.44 -8.10 4.65
C TYR A 676 -23.83 -7.46 4.48
N LEU A 677 -23.86 -6.14 4.39
CA LEU A 677 -25.08 -5.35 4.15
C LEU A 677 -24.86 -4.50 2.89
N ALA A 678 -25.72 -4.66 1.89
CA ALA A 678 -25.63 -3.91 0.65
C ALA A 678 -27.01 -3.42 0.20
N HIS A 679 -27.11 -2.12 -0.05
CA HIS A 679 -28.25 -1.44 -0.66
C HIS A 679 -27.78 -0.78 -1.95
N LEU A 680 -28.12 -1.36 -3.09
CA LEU A 680 -27.59 -1.00 -4.40
C LEU A 680 -28.68 -0.52 -5.33
N LEU A 681 -28.51 0.66 -5.87
CA LEU A 681 -29.41 1.26 -6.86
C LEU A 681 -28.59 1.62 -8.12
N ALA A 682 -28.60 0.76 -9.14
CA ALA A 682 -27.87 0.98 -10.38
C ALA A 682 -28.48 0.16 -11.52
N TYR A 683 -28.15 0.52 -12.77
CA TYR A 683 -28.51 -0.29 -13.93
C TYR A 683 -27.95 -1.71 -13.81
N GLY A 684 -26.67 -1.85 -13.39
CA GLY A 684 -26.03 -3.14 -13.11
C GLY A 684 -25.49 -3.23 -11.68
N ASN A 685 -25.93 -4.23 -10.92
CA ASN A 685 -25.45 -4.51 -9.57
C ASN A 685 -24.84 -5.91 -9.53
N ILE A 686 -23.56 -6.00 -9.19
CA ILE A 686 -22.82 -7.24 -9.01
C ILE A 686 -22.28 -7.28 -7.58
N SER A 687 -22.57 -8.35 -6.86
CA SER A 687 -22.18 -8.50 -5.46
C SER A 687 -21.69 -9.92 -5.20
N VAL A 688 -20.56 -10.05 -4.56
CA VAL A 688 -19.98 -11.32 -4.14
C VAL A 688 -19.63 -11.27 -2.66
N HIS A 689 -20.10 -12.21 -1.89
CA HIS A 689 -19.73 -12.43 -0.51
C HIS A 689 -19.11 -13.82 -0.35
N LYS A 690 -17.81 -13.90 -0.04
CA LYS A 690 -17.10 -15.13 0.26
C LYS A 690 -16.71 -15.15 1.75
N GLY A 691 -17.37 -16.01 2.53
CA GLY A 691 -17.18 -16.14 3.99
C GLY A 691 -18.42 -16.65 4.68
N ASN A 692 -18.33 -16.96 5.96
CA ASN A 692 -19.41 -17.55 6.75
C ASN A 692 -20.33 -16.53 7.43
N GLY A 693 -20.15 -15.25 7.16
CA GLY A 693 -21.02 -14.19 7.68
C GLY A 693 -22.36 -14.10 6.98
N ASN A 694 -23.35 -13.56 7.68
CA ASN A 694 -24.66 -13.34 7.11
C ASN A 694 -24.66 -12.22 6.08
N SER A 695 -25.47 -12.35 5.03
CA SER A 695 -25.68 -11.31 4.04
C SER A 695 -27.12 -10.78 4.04
N ARG A 696 -27.24 -9.45 3.96
CA ARG A 696 -28.50 -8.77 3.66
C ARG A 696 -28.29 -7.87 2.45
N VAL A 697 -28.94 -8.20 1.34
CA VAL A 697 -28.71 -7.53 0.07
C VAL A 697 -30.02 -7.03 -0.52
N VAL A 698 -30.05 -5.76 -0.86
CA VAL A 698 -31.14 -5.11 -1.56
C VAL A 698 -30.60 -4.52 -2.86
N MET A 699 -31.12 -4.95 -3.99
CA MET A 699 -30.68 -4.51 -5.31
C MET A 699 -31.85 -4.03 -6.16
N LEU A 700 -31.74 -2.83 -6.66
CA LEU A 700 -32.72 -2.25 -7.59
C LEU A 700 -31.98 -1.82 -8.88
N GLY A 701 -32.38 -2.42 -10.03
CA GLY A 701 -31.69 -2.10 -11.29
C GLY A 701 -32.06 -3.02 -12.43
N GLY A 702 -31.48 -2.78 -13.61
CA GLY A 702 -31.72 -3.60 -14.79
C GLY A 702 -31.24 -5.05 -14.61
N TYR A 703 -30.02 -5.19 -14.08
CA TYR A 703 -29.34 -6.47 -13.86
C TYR A 703 -28.82 -6.55 -12.43
N ASN A 704 -29.27 -7.53 -11.67
CA ASN A 704 -28.86 -7.75 -10.29
C ASN A 704 -28.27 -9.16 -10.12
N THR A 705 -27.04 -9.25 -9.68
CA THR A 705 -26.36 -10.52 -9.40
C THR A 705 -25.75 -10.51 -8.01
N HIS A 706 -26.12 -11.49 -7.18
CA HIS A 706 -25.50 -11.71 -5.88
C HIS A 706 -25.06 -13.18 -5.74
N THR A 707 -23.83 -13.38 -5.28
CA THR A 707 -23.29 -14.70 -4.97
C THR A 707 -22.75 -14.71 -3.55
N GLN A 708 -23.24 -15.63 -2.72
CA GLN A 708 -22.69 -15.92 -1.41
C GLN A 708 -22.02 -17.30 -1.42
N ILE A 709 -20.78 -17.37 -0.96
CA ILE A 709 -20.00 -18.61 -0.81
C ILE A 709 -19.60 -18.73 0.64
N GLY A 710 -20.16 -19.70 1.37
CA GLY A 710 -19.93 -19.90 2.81
C GLY A 710 -21.21 -20.23 3.56
N SER A 711 -21.10 -20.42 4.87
CA SER A 711 -22.17 -20.98 5.71
C SER A 711 -23.11 -19.95 6.39
N GLY A 712 -23.06 -18.69 5.98
CA GLY A 712 -23.92 -17.65 6.54
C GLY A 712 -25.33 -17.62 5.93
N ASN A 713 -26.27 -17.05 6.66
CA ASN A 713 -27.65 -16.87 6.20
C ASN A 713 -27.75 -15.71 5.20
N GLY A 714 -28.64 -15.87 4.21
CA GLY A 714 -28.94 -14.86 3.21
C GLY A 714 -30.35 -14.27 3.32
N LEU A 715 -30.48 -12.94 3.33
CA LEU A 715 -31.75 -12.25 3.16
C LEU A 715 -31.64 -11.29 1.97
N TRP A 716 -32.30 -11.66 0.86
CA TRP A 716 -32.08 -10.98 -0.41
C TRP A 716 -33.35 -10.43 -1.02
N LEU A 717 -33.28 -9.20 -1.45
CA LEU A 717 -34.37 -8.51 -2.17
C LEU A 717 -33.78 -7.93 -3.48
N ALA A 718 -34.34 -8.31 -4.62
CA ALA A 718 -33.94 -7.71 -5.88
C ALA A 718 -35.13 -7.41 -6.78
N ALA A 719 -35.10 -6.24 -7.41
CA ALA A 719 -36.09 -5.84 -8.39
C ALA A 719 -35.42 -5.28 -9.64
N GLY A 720 -35.77 -5.80 -10.82
CA GLY A 720 -35.13 -5.36 -12.08
C GLY A 720 -35.49 -6.26 -13.27
N GLY A 721 -34.83 -6.04 -14.39
CA GLY A 721 -35.03 -6.86 -15.58
C GLY A 721 -34.62 -8.31 -15.36
N PHE A 722 -33.41 -8.52 -14.82
CA PHE A 722 -32.82 -9.83 -14.55
C PHE A 722 -32.24 -9.87 -13.14
N ASN A 723 -32.64 -10.87 -12.35
CA ASN A 723 -32.14 -11.10 -11.01
C ASN A 723 -31.55 -12.51 -10.91
N VAL A 724 -30.25 -12.61 -10.53
CA VAL A 724 -29.57 -13.88 -10.34
C VAL A 724 -28.98 -13.93 -8.94
N MET A 725 -29.47 -14.81 -8.08
CA MET A 725 -29.00 -14.97 -6.72
C MET A 725 -28.50 -16.40 -6.49
N THR A 726 -27.32 -16.53 -5.91
CA THR A 726 -26.68 -17.83 -5.70
C THR A 726 -26.11 -17.94 -4.29
N GLN A 727 -26.42 -19.01 -3.57
CA GLN A 727 -25.68 -19.43 -2.37
C GLN A 727 -25.01 -20.77 -2.58
N VAL A 728 -23.74 -20.87 -2.20
CA VAL A 728 -23.00 -22.13 -2.11
C VAL A 728 -22.46 -22.25 -0.68
N GLY A 729 -23.01 -23.20 0.07
CA GLY A 729 -22.67 -23.43 1.47
C GLY A 729 -23.89 -23.66 2.36
N LYS A 730 -23.65 -23.84 3.66
CA LYS A 730 -24.70 -24.05 4.66
C LYS A 730 -25.29 -22.70 5.07
N GLY A 731 -26.52 -22.74 5.59
CA GLY A 731 -27.26 -21.58 6.07
C GLY A 731 -28.56 -21.34 5.31
N ASP A 732 -29.48 -20.63 5.92
CA ASP A 732 -30.80 -20.40 5.37
C ASP A 732 -30.82 -19.24 4.37
N VAL A 733 -31.64 -19.35 3.35
CA VAL A 733 -31.87 -18.27 2.38
C VAL A 733 -33.34 -17.86 2.39
N ALA A 734 -33.57 -16.57 2.58
CA ALA A 734 -34.85 -15.94 2.31
C ALA A 734 -34.68 -14.90 1.18
N SER A 735 -35.46 -15.06 0.10
CA SER A 735 -35.30 -14.19 -1.07
C SER A 735 -36.60 -13.74 -1.67
N VAL A 736 -36.69 -12.47 -2.08
CA VAL A 736 -37.79 -11.94 -2.86
C VAL A 736 -37.23 -11.29 -4.14
N LEU A 737 -37.62 -11.80 -5.28
CA LEU A 737 -37.16 -11.37 -6.59
C LEU A 737 -38.33 -10.93 -7.48
N ALA A 738 -38.25 -9.73 -8.02
CA ALA A 738 -39.25 -9.20 -8.94
C ALA A 738 -38.59 -8.69 -10.24
N GLY A 739 -38.99 -9.27 -11.39
CA GLY A 739 -38.31 -8.87 -12.66
C GLY A 739 -38.79 -9.68 -13.87
N GLY A 740 -38.21 -9.37 -15.02
CA GLY A 740 -38.46 -10.11 -16.25
C GLY A 740 -38.07 -11.59 -16.13
N ALA A 741 -36.86 -11.83 -15.60
CA ALA A 741 -36.38 -13.16 -15.28
C ALA A 741 -35.68 -13.20 -13.91
N ASN A 742 -36.02 -14.19 -13.10
CA ASN A 742 -35.48 -14.39 -11.76
C ASN A 742 -34.91 -15.81 -11.63
N VAL A 743 -33.66 -15.89 -11.18
CA VAL A 743 -32.95 -17.15 -10.94
C VAL A 743 -32.43 -17.17 -9.51
N LEU A 744 -32.82 -18.15 -8.72
CA LEU A 744 -32.32 -18.40 -7.39
C LEU A 744 -31.76 -19.81 -7.28
N THR A 745 -30.48 -19.90 -6.93
CA THR A 745 -29.79 -21.18 -6.75
C THR A 745 -29.22 -21.27 -5.32
N LYS A 746 -29.58 -22.30 -4.60
CA LYS A 746 -28.98 -22.66 -3.33
C LYS A 746 -28.35 -24.06 -3.44
N VAL A 747 -27.06 -24.16 -3.13
CA VAL A 747 -26.33 -25.42 -3.07
C VAL A 747 -25.74 -25.56 -1.66
N GLY A 748 -26.13 -26.56 -0.94
CA GLY A 748 -25.76 -26.84 0.46
C GLY A 748 -26.95 -26.88 1.39
N ASP A 749 -26.73 -27.30 2.63
CA ASP A 749 -27.77 -27.50 3.63
C ASP A 749 -28.32 -26.17 4.18
N GLY A 750 -29.50 -26.22 4.75
CA GLY A 750 -30.30 -25.11 5.27
C GLY A 750 -31.54 -24.83 4.41
N ASP A 751 -32.52 -24.17 4.99
CA ASP A 751 -33.80 -23.93 4.37
C ASP A 751 -33.75 -22.85 3.28
N LEU A 752 -34.63 -22.97 2.30
CA LEU A 752 -34.82 -21.98 1.24
C LEU A 752 -36.25 -21.47 1.25
N THR A 753 -36.43 -20.17 1.45
CA THR A 753 -37.72 -19.48 1.27
C THR A 753 -37.60 -18.48 0.12
N ALA A 754 -38.46 -18.61 -0.88
CA ALA A 754 -38.40 -17.78 -2.08
C ALA A 754 -39.76 -17.22 -2.48
N GLY A 755 -39.81 -15.91 -2.73
CA GLY A 755 -40.91 -15.21 -3.39
C GLY A 755 -40.43 -14.67 -4.74
N MET A 756 -41.05 -15.05 -5.84
CA MET A 756 -40.69 -14.59 -7.17
C MET A 756 -41.87 -14.10 -7.99
N LEU A 757 -41.68 -12.92 -8.59
CA LEU A 757 -42.66 -12.32 -9.47
C LEU A 757 -41.98 -11.90 -10.78
N GLY A 758 -42.36 -12.53 -11.93
CA GLY A 758 -41.68 -12.17 -13.19
C GLY A 758 -42.14 -13.01 -14.38
N GLY A 759 -41.59 -12.72 -15.57
CA GLY A 759 -41.88 -13.46 -16.77
C GLY A 759 -41.39 -14.92 -16.67
N ALA A 760 -40.18 -15.14 -16.16
CA ALA A 760 -39.62 -16.45 -15.90
C ALA A 760 -39.00 -16.52 -14.51
N ASN A 761 -39.34 -17.54 -13.73
CA ASN A 761 -38.81 -17.79 -12.39
C ASN A 761 -38.22 -19.19 -12.30
N VAL A 762 -36.94 -19.27 -11.93
CA VAL A 762 -36.20 -20.51 -11.78
C VAL A 762 -35.64 -20.61 -10.36
N ILE A 763 -35.98 -21.64 -9.63
CA ILE A 763 -35.53 -21.92 -8.28
C ILE A 763 -34.86 -23.30 -8.28
N THR A 764 -33.63 -23.36 -7.81
CA THR A 764 -32.87 -24.59 -7.64
C THR A 764 -32.36 -24.68 -6.21
N HIS A 765 -32.73 -25.74 -5.50
CA HIS A 765 -32.21 -26.03 -4.17
C HIS A 765 -31.62 -27.45 -4.16
N ILE A 766 -30.33 -27.56 -3.94
CA ILE A 766 -29.58 -28.84 -3.86
C ILE A 766 -28.99 -28.93 -2.46
N SER A 767 -29.47 -29.81 -1.62
CA SER A 767 -28.91 -30.08 -0.29
C SER A 767 -28.28 -31.48 -0.25
N GLY A 768 -27.43 -31.72 0.77
CA GLY A 768 -26.84 -33.03 1.02
C GLY A 768 -27.89 -34.06 1.48
N ASP A 769 -27.52 -35.34 1.43
CA ASP A 769 -28.41 -36.42 1.82
C ASP A 769 -28.46 -36.67 3.34
N ASN A 770 -27.59 -36.02 4.11
CA ASN A 770 -27.44 -36.21 5.54
C ASN A 770 -28.23 -35.24 6.42
N GLU A 771 -28.63 -34.09 5.89
CA GLU A 771 -29.36 -33.05 6.64
C GLU A 771 -30.72 -32.78 5.95
N THR A 772 -31.73 -32.46 6.79
CA THR A 772 -33.06 -32.10 6.28
C THR A 772 -33.08 -30.60 5.95
N SER A 773 -33.31 -30.26 4.71
CA SER A 773 -33.38 -28.88 4.22
C SER A 773 -34.68 -28.66 3.46
N ASN A 774 -35.50 -27.73 3.93
CA ASN A 774 -36.82 -27.46 3.36
C ASN A 774 -36.77 -26.39 2.26
N THR A 775 -37.72 -26.47 1.34
CA THR A 775 -37.90 -25.46 0.32
C THR A 775 -39.34 -24.95 0.36
N THR A 776 -39.51 -23.65 0.54
CA THR A 776 -40.80 -22.98 0.45
C THR A 776 -40.73 -21.92 -0.65
N ALA A 777 -41.58 -22.02 -1.66
CA ALA A 777 -41.53 -21.12 -2.79
C ALA A 777 -42.91 -20.61 -3.21
N VAL A 778 -43.03 -19.33 -3.50
CA VAL A 778 -44.14 -18.72 -4.20
C VAL A 778 -43.62 -18.11 -5.50
N ALA A 779 -44.07 -18.57 -6.64
CA ALA A 779 -43.57 -18.09 -7.94
C ALA A 779 -44.75 -17.74 -8.86
N LEU A 780 -44.84 -16.48 -9.24
CA LEU A 780 -45.91 -15.98 -10.11
C LEU A 780 -45.31 -15.38 -11.38
N GLY A 781 -45.68 -15.93 -12.55
CA GLY A 781 -45.13 -15.48 -13.81
C GLY A 781 -45.48 -16.33 -15.02
N GLY A 782 -44.91 -16.02 -16.17
CA GLY A 782 -45.15 -16.76 -17.39
C GLY A 782 -44.70 -18.23 -17.31
N ALA A 783 -43.50 -18.43 -16.79
CA ALA A 783 -42.95 -19.78 -16.56
C ALA A 783 -42.28 -19.85 -15.17
N ASN A 784 -42.63 -20.91 -14.41
CA ASN A 784 -42.09 -21.10 -13.05
C ASN A 784 -41.51 -22.52 -12.96
N ILE A 785 -40.23 -22.63 -12.58
CA ILE A 785 -39.52 -23.92 -12.44
C ILE A 785 -38.96 -23.97 -11.03
N LEU A 786 -39.30 -24.97 -10.25
CA LEU A 786 -38.65 -25.30 -8.97
C LEU A 786 -38.04 -26.70 -9.02
N THR A 787 -36.77 -26.80 -8.72
CA THR A 787 -36.05 -28.07 -8.55
C THR A 787 -35.52 -28.15 -7.13
N LYS A 788 -35.95 -29.13 -6.36
CA LYS A 788 -35.40 -29.51 -5.06
C LYS A 788 -34.71 -30.87 -5.19
N LYS A 789 -33.43 -30.96 -4.76
CA LYS A 789 -32.70 -32.22 -4.61
C LYS A 789 -32.16 -32.35 -3.18
N GLY A 790 -32.30 -33.52 -2.57
CA GLY A 790 -31.89 -33.84 -1.20
C GLY A 790 -33.09 -33.98 -0.24
N LYS A 791 -32.84 -34.40 1.01
CA LYS A 791 -33.88 -34.63 2.04
C LYS A 791 -34.54 -33.33 2.47
N GLY A 792 -35.78 -33.39 2.90
CA GLY A 792 -36.57 -32.27 3.40
C GLY A 792 -37.78 -31.98 2.52
N ASN A 793 -38.69 -31.15 3.03
CA ASN A 793 -39.96 -30.88 2.38
C ASN A 793 -39.83 -29.85 1.26
N ALA A 794 -40.71 -29.95 0.27
CA ALA A 794 -40.91 -28.98 -0.79
C ALA A 794 -42.34 -28.45 -0.79
N LEU A 795 -42.55 -27.17 -0.54
CA LEU A 795 -43.84 -26.49 -0.67
C LEU A 795 -43.70 -25.43 -1.78
N ALA A 796 -44.53 -25.57 -2.80
CA ALA A 796 -44.54 -24.63 -3.90
C ALA A 796 -45.97 -24.14 -4.22
N VAL A 797 -46.10 -22.82 -4.34
CA VAL A 797 -47.29 -22.16 -4.87
C VAL A 797 -46.92 -21.45 -6.16
N MET A 798 -47.45 -21.91 -7.29
CA MET A 798 -47.05 -21.40 -8.61
C MET A 798 -48.25 -21.00 -9.44
N GLY A 799 -48.17 -19.79 -10.02
CA GLY A 799 -49.19 -19.23 -10.92
C GLY A 799 -48.59 -18.71 -12.21
N GLY A 800 -49.05 -19.27 -13.38
CA GLY A 800 -48.50 -18.82 -14.65
C GLY A 800 -48.82 -19.69 -15.82
N GLY A 801 -48.21 -19.41 -16.98
CA GLY A 801 -48.43 -20.18 -18.21
C GLY A 801 -47.98 -21.63 -18.08
N ALA A 802 -46.80 -21.84 -17.52
CA ALA A 802 -46.18 -23.13 -17.27
C ALA A 802 -45.56 -23.22 -15.88
N ASN A 803 -45.86 -24.24 -15.12
CA ASN A 803 -45.38 -24.50 -13.78
C ASN A 803 -44.78 -25.89 -13.67
N VAL A 804 -43.53 -26.01 -13.24
CA VAL A 804 -42.81 -27.25 -13.07
C VAL A 804 -42.22 -27.34 -11.67
N LEU A 805 -42.62 -28.32 -10.90
CA LEU A 805 -42.05 -28.68 -9.60
C LEU A 805 -41.40 -30.08 -9.68
N THR A 806 -40.12 -30.12 -9.41
CA THR A 806 -39.38 -31.40 -9.32
C THR A 806 -38.77 -31.53 -7.94
N HIS A 807 -39.08 -32.57 -7.21
CA HIS A 807 -38.42 -32.93 -5.96
C HIS A 807 -37.79 -34.33 -6.03
N VAL A 808 -36.47 -34.40 -5.90
CA VAL A 808 -35.72 -35.64 -5.86
C VAL A 808 -35.08 -35.80 -4.48
N GLY A 809 -35.58 -36.70 -3.69
CA GLY A 809 -35.18 -36.95 -2.30
C GLY A 809 -36.35 -37.28 -1.40
N ASP A 810 -36.06 -37.66 -0.16
CA ASP A 810 -37.09 -37.98 0.82
C ASP A 810 -37.71 -36.75 1.48
N GLY A 811 -38.99 -36.80 1.82
CA GLY A 811 -39.74 -35.70 2.45
C GLY A 811 -41.04 -35.41 1.70
N THR A 812 -41.88 -34.61 2.32
CA THR A 812 -43.22 -34.26 1.78
C THR A 812 -43.09 -33.24 0.63
N THR A 813 -43.84 -33.46 -0.43
CA THR A 813 -43.95 -32.51 -1.55
C THR A 813 -45.39 -31.99 -1.65
N THR A 814 -45.55 -30.68 -1.59
CA THR A 814 -46.84 -30.00 -1.79
C THR A 814 -46.71 -28.99 -2.93
N GLY A 815 -47.45 -29.17 -3.99
CA GLY A 815 -47.54 -28.26 -5.13
C GLY A 815 -48.95 -27.73 -5.32
N VAL A 816 -49.09 -26.40 -5.22
CA VAL A 816 -50.35 -25.72 -5.63
C VAL A 816 -50.05 -24.93 -6.90
N MET A 817 -50.58 -25.38 -8.02
CA MET A 817 -50.23 -24.82 -9.32
C MET A 817 -51.49 -24.42 -10.12
N VAL A 818 -51.43 -23.18 -10.61
CA VAL A 818 -52.55 -22.65 -11.45
C VAL A 818 -51.91 -22.10 -12.74
N GLY A 819 -52.29 -22.73 -13.89
CA GLY A 819 -51.67 -22.28 -15.16
C GLY A 819 -52.09 -23.13 -16.36
N GLY A 820 -51.51 -22.82 -17.52
CA GLY A 820 -51.76 -23.57 -18.75
C GLY A 820 -51.30 -25.00 -18.66
N ALA A 821 -50.03 -25.21 -18.24
CA ALA A 821 -49.45 -26.51 -18.03
C ALA A 821 -48.80 -26.61 -16.64
N ASN A 822 -49.14 -27.63 -15.88
CA ASN A 822 -48.58 -27.87 -14.55
C ASN A 822 -48.00 -29.28 -14.46
N ILE A 823 -46.74 -29.38 -14.05
CA ILE A 823 -46.00 -30.64 -13.93
C ILE A 823 -45.43 -30.74 -12.51
N LEU A 824 -45.80 -31.73 -11.74
CA LEU A 824 -45.27 -32.10 -10.46
C LEU A 824 -44.63 -33.47 -10.53
N THR A 825 -43.31 -33.53 -10.24
CA THR A 825 -42.57 -34.79 -10.21
C THR A 825 -41.93 -34.95 -8.83
N LYS A 826 -42.20 -36.06 -8.16
CA LYS A 826 -41.56 -36.50 -6.93
C LYS A 826 -40.84 -37.82 -7.17
N VAL A 827 -39.56 -37.88 -6.77
CA VAL A 827 -38.76 -39.11 -6.75
C VAL A 827 -38.14 -39.24 -5.36
N GLY A 828 -38.49 -40.32 -4.65
CA GLY A 828 -38.08 -40.57 -3.25
C GLY A 828 -39.32 -40.75 -2.34
N ASN A 829 -39.08 -41.16 -1.11
CA ASN A 829 -40.11 -41.47 -0.13
C ASN A 829 -40.71 -40.20 0.50
N GLY A 830 -41.94 -40.32 0.97
CA GLY A 830 -42.73 -39.29 1.62
C GLY A 830 -43.99 -38.88 0.80
N ASP A 831 -44.87 -38.14 1.46
CA ASP A 831 -46.16 -37.83 0.88
C ASP A 831 -46.09 -36.78 -0.24
N THR A 832 -46.97 -36.90 -1.20
CA THR A 832 -47.08 -35.96 -2.32
C THR A 832 -48.52 -35.43 -2.43
N THR A 833 -48.63 -34.09 -2.38
CA THR A 833 -49.93 -33.41 -2.59
C THR A 833 -49.83 -32.47 -3.80
N GLY A 834 -50.60 -32.69 -4.83
CA GLY A 834 -50.69 -31.82 -6.00
C GLY A 834 -52.10 -31.25 -6.14
N ILE A 835 -52.24 -29.94 -6.02
CA ILE A 835 -53.48 -29.21 -6.36
C ILE A 835 -53.17 -28.42 -7.63
N MET A 836 -53.72 -28.86 -8.76
CA MET A 836 -53.33 -28.32 -10.06
C MET A 836 -54.53 -27.95 -10.90
N LEU A 837 -54.63 -26.69 -11.27
CA LEU A 837 -55.72 -26.17 -12.11
C LEU A 837 -55.13 -25.60 -13.42
N GLY A 838 -55.59 -26.11 -14.55
CA GLY A 838 -55.00 -25.69 -15.84
C GLY A 838 -55.61 -26.31 -17.06
N VAL A 839 -54.89 -26.29 -18.19
CA VAL A 839 -55.25 -26.95 -19.43
C VAL A 839 -54.73 -28.37 -19.46
N GLY A 840 -53.49 -28.58 -18.96
CA GLY A 840 -52.85 -29.88 -18.84
C GLY A 840 -52.12 -30.04 -17.53
N ASN A 841 -52.38 -31.11 -16.77
CA ASN A 841 -51.69 -31.37 -15.50
C ASN A 841 -51.05 -32.76 -15.53
N VAL A 842 -49.79 -32.84 -15.03
CA VAL A 842 -49.07 -34.10 -14.88
C VAL A 842 -48.55 -34.22 -13.45
N LEU A 843 -48.96 -35.22 -12.71
CA LEU A 843 -48.42 -35.57 -11.40
C LEU A 843 -47.76 -36.95 -11.45
N THR A 844 -46.48 -37.00 -11.12
CA THR A 844 -45.71 -38.24 -11.05
C THR A 844 -45.08 -38.37 -9.67
N HIS A 845 -45.33 -39.51 -9.01
CA HIS A 845 -44.66 -39.86 -7.75
C HIS A 845 -44.03 -41.27 -7.90
N VAL A 846 -42.68 -41.30 -7.74
CA VAL A 846 -41.88 -42.56 -7.71
C VAL A 846 -41.26 -42.64 -6.33
N GLY A 847 -41.75 -43.59 -5.51
CA GLY A 847 -41.34 -43.82 -4.13
C GLY A 847 -42.54 -44.16 -3.24
N ASP A 848 -42.25 -44.46 -1.97
CA ASP A 848 -43.29 -44.81 -0.99
C ASP A 848 -43.89 -43.58 -0.32
N GLY A 849 -45.18 -43.66 0.09
CA GLY A 849 -45.90 -42.54 0.73
C GLY A 849 -47.24 -42.31 0.07
N GLN A 850 -48.07 -41.48 0.70
CA GLN A 850 -49.38 -41.14 0.14
C GLN A 850 -49.24 -40.18 -1.05
N THR A 851 -50.16 -40.33 -2.01
CA THR A 851 -50.20 -39.36 -3.12
C THR A 851 -51.65 -38.85 -3.26
N LEU A 852 -51.82 -37.55 -3.08
CA LEU A 852 -53.09 -36.85 -3.28
C LEU A 852 -52.94 -35.91 -4.50
N GLY A 853 -53.78 -36.13 -5.50
CA GLY A 853 -53.88 -35.27 -6.67
C GLY A 853 -55.32 -34.71 -6.82
N VAL A 854 -55.46 -33.41 -6.68
CA VAL A 854 -56.67 -32.66 -7.01
C VAL A 854 -56.40 -31.89 -8.30
N MET A 855 -56.97 -32.36 -9.42
CA MET A 855 -56.57 -31.85 -10.74
C MET A 855 -57.80 -31.46 -11.60
N GLY A 856 -57.85 -30.17 -11.91
CA GLY A 856 -58.88 -29.63 -12.82
C GLY A 856 -58.25 -29.20 -14.15
N ALA A 857 -58.44 -30.04 -15.22
CA ALA A 857 -57.94 -29.71 -16.55
C ALA A 857 -58.60 -30.48 -17.64
N ALA A 858 -58.43 -30.08 -18.90
CA ALA A 858 -58.83 -30.84 -20.06
C ALA A 858 -58.05 -32.17 -20.22
N GLY A 859 -56.79 -32.21 -19.78
CA GLY A 859 -55.94 -33.39 -19.76
C GLY A 859 -55.20 -33.52 -18.42
N ASN A 860 -55.46 -34.64 -17.71
CA ASN A 860 -54.77 -34.97 -16.45
C ASN A 860 -54.02 -36.30 -16.57
N ILE A 861 -52.73 -36.30 -16.26
CA ILE A 861 -51.92 -37.53 -16.18
C ILE A 861 -51.46 -37.68 -14.73
N PHE A 862 -51.72 -38.87 -14.19
CA PHE A 862 -51.37 -39.21 -12.83
C PHE A 862 -50.58 -40.54 -12.80
N THR A 863 -49.36 -40.50 -12.30
CA THR A 863 -48.48 -41.68 -12.21
C THR A 863 -47.99 -41.86 -10.78
N LYS A 864 -48.18 -43.05 -10.21
CA LYS A 864 -47.59 -43.46 -8.94
C LYS A 864 -46.87 -44.76 -9.11
N VAL A 865 -45.62 -44.86 -8.65
CA VAL A 865 -44.85 -46.09 -8.60
C VAL A 865 -44.26 -46.22 -7.20
N GLY A 866 -44.49 -47.31 -6.49
CA GLY A 866 -44.12 -47.54 -5.07
C GLY A 866 -45.36 -47.74 -4.18
N ASP A 867 -45.13 -48.03 -2.89
CA ASP A 867 -46.17 -48.37 -1.94
C ASP A 867 -46.87 -47.13 -1.36
N GLY A 868 -48.11 -47.32 -0.86
CA GLY A 868 -48.86 -46.25 -0.21
C GLY A 868 -50.11 -45.87 -1.00
N PRO A 869 -51.11 -45.24 -0.33
CA PRO A 869 -52.43 -44.92 -0.91
C PRO A 869 -52.29 -43.86 -2.02
N LEU A 870 -53.15 -44.01 -3.01
CA LEU A 870 -53.32 -43.07 -4.11
C LEU A 870 -54.71 -42.47 -4.03
N LEU A 871 -54.78 -41.19 -3.79
CA LEU A 871 -56.05 -40.40 -3.75
C LEU A 871 -56.06 -39.43 -4.91
N ARG A 872 -57.10 -39.41 -5.72
CA ARG A 872 -57.27 -38.49 -6.86
C ARG A 872 -58.71 -37.97 -6.91
N SER A 873 -58.86 -36.70 -7.20
CA SER A 873 -60.14 -36.04 -7.43
C SER A 873 -60.04 -35.15 -8.69
#